data_218926e2b7ea7f9a07a6c6b5940b9efc
#
_entry.id   218926e2b7ea7f9a07a6c6b5940b9efc
#
_cell.length_a   1.000
_cell.length_b   1.000
_cell.length_c   1.000
_cell.angle_alpha   90.00
_cell.angle_beta   90.00
_cell.angle_gamma   90.00
#
_symmetry.space_group_name_H-M   'P 1'
#
loop_
_entity.id
_entity.type
_entity.pdbx_description
1 polymer ?
#
loop_
_entity_poly.entity_id
_entity_poly.type
_entity_poly.pdbx_seq_one_letter_code
_entity_poly.pdbx_strand_id
1 'polypeptide(L)'
;MIKPKYKWKLTKPAEYISDELTSKLKLTPIVKKILESKSIIDEQAIESIISDTDINHDALQLSDMTKTIERIKRAIANDEKILVYGDYDADGVTSTTILVTTLQLLGAQVGWHIPNRFTEGYGPNELAFRNAHDEGITLIITVDNGIQGHNEIKMVQDLGVDVIVTDHHEIGSTLPEAYAIVHPMHPSFNYPFQQLCGAGVAYKLAQALIENVPDYFKALVAIGTIADLVSLTDENRSLVKQGLKVLNDQCPTSVKALLKEAGYNDNIDEETIGFIIGPRLNAVGRLDDASLACELLMTDDEEEAAFLAEQVEQFNRERKDIVATITEEAMAMAEMKVKNGDLFLLLAKENWHEGVLGIVASKIVETFALPTLILNIDREQNHAKGSARSIDQVSMFEILSAHQELIAKFGGHHMAAGMTMDIENIESLAEGLNKWMKELSKTTSLDPVKPVDVLLTENDITIKNIRDMNRLRPFGTDFSRPIFEMDDLSVSSVKAIGQQKNHLKLTLGESNIAALFWQNGHLEPELQDEQPINILGSVQINEWNGNQSPQLIIQDIAMNEQQILDYRSKRKSLPFTENDENIVVLIHPKSDKVNANEYYYGEEIKQQTDKVVLRDLPTSMEDLSNSLQQLQFSQLYIVLQHNHSIYFDGIPNMDVFKKCYKALITKQETNIQKEGMLLCQHLSAKPDTLKFMLKVFLDLKFVTQEDGLIRINQQPDKRSIDSSKVYQLRQQRMDVEKQLLYQDFSEIKNWIKSQLS
;
A
#
# COMPACT_ATOMS: atom_id res chain seq x y z
N MET A 1 2.10 16.60 -12.78
CA MET A 1 3.21 15.67 -12.40
C MET A 1 2.70 14.79 -11.27
N ILE A 2 2.64 13.49 -11.45
CA ILE A 2 2.39 12.57 -10.33
C ILE A 2 3.74 12.29 -9.71
N LYS A 3 3.93 12.75 -8.46
CA LYS A 3 5.16 12.45 -7.73
C LYS A 3 5.10 11.00 -7.27
N PRO A 4 6.15 10.20 -7.49
CA PRO A 4 6.20 8.85 -6.99
C PRO A 4 6.19 8.84 -5.45
N LYS A 5 5.57 7.83 -4.87
CA LYS A 5 5.56 7.63 -3.41
C LYS A 5 6.94 7.24 -2.88
N TYR A 6 7.72 6.53 -3.70
CA TYR A 6 9.04 6.02 -3.35
C TYR A 6 10.12 6.70 -4.19
N LYS A 7 11.31 6.82 -3.64
CA LYS A 7 12.51 7.09 -4.42
C LYS A 7 12.98 5.77 -5.03
N TRP A 8 12.83 5.61 -6.33
CA TRP A 8 13.26 4.40 -7.04
C TRP A 8 14.78 4.38 -7.17
N LYS A 9 15.40 3.28 -6.82
CA LYS A 9 16.86 3.14 -6.84
C LYS A 9 17.25 1.85 -7.57
N LEU A 10 17.77 2.00 -8.79
CA LEU A 10 18.28 0.85 -9.55
C LEU A 10 19.45 0.22 -8.79
N THR A 11 19.34 -1.08 -8.54
CA THR A 11 20.40 -1.89 -7.94
C THR A 11 21.46 -2.16 -9.00
N LYS A 12 22.67 -1.66 -8.77
CA LYS A 12 23.80 -1.90 -9.65
C LYS A 12 24.51 -3.17 -9.18
N PRO A 13 24.65 -4.21 -10.03
CA PRO A 13 25.40 -5.40 -9.68
C PRO A 13 26.84 -5.05 -9.34
N ALA A 14 27.38 -5.64 -8.28
CA ALA A 14 28.79 -5.52 -7.93
C ALA A 14 29.66 -6.39 -8.87
N GLU A 15 29.13 -7.52 -9.29
CA GLU A 15 29.76 -8.50 -10.18
C GLU A 15 28.73 -9.04 -11.18
N TYR A 16 29.23 -9.67 -12.27
CA TYR A 16 28.41 -10.16 -13.36
C TYR A 16 28.61 -11.64 -13.58
N ILE A 17 27.54 -12.34 -13.95
CA ILE A 17 27.59 -13.75 -14.34
C ILE A 17 28.31 -13.88 -15.67
N SER A 18 29.34 -14.77 -15.77
CA SER A 18 30.10 -15.00 -16.99
C SER A 18 29.23 -15.54 -18.12
N ASP A 19 29.65 -15.30 -19.37
CA ASP A 19 28.94 -15.83 -20.54
C ASP A 19 29.03 -17.36 -20.61
N GLU A 20 30.10 -17.94 -20.09
CA GLU A 20 30.27 -19.40 -19.97
C GLU A 20 29.21 -19.99 -19.04
N LEU A 21 29.06 -19.41 -17.83
CA LEU A 21 28.07 -19.84 -16.84
C LEU A 21 26.63 -19.58 -17.34
N THR A 22 26.41 -18.44 -18.01
CA THR A 22 25.12 -18.11 -18.65
C THR A 22 24.71 -19.20 -19.65
N SER A 23 25.65 -19.64 -20.48
CA SER A 23 25.41 -20.67 -21.50
C SER A 23 25.21 -22.05 -20.87
N LYS A 24 26.03 -22.41 -19.87
CA LYS A 24 25.96 -23.68 -19.14
C LYS A 24 24.60 -23.87 -18.46
N LEU A 25 24.12 -22.85 -17.76
CA LEU A 25 22.85 -22.88 -17.01
C LEU A 25 21.62 -22.47 -17.84
N LYS A 26 21.83 -22.16 -19.12
CA LYS A 26 20.76 -21.70 -20.04
C LYS A 26 19.95 -20.54 -19.47
N LEU A 27 20.65 -19.56 -18.90
CA LEU A 27 20.00 -18.35 -18.35
C LEU A 27 19.57 -17.47 -19.51
N THR A 28 18.31 -17.02 -19.45
CA THR A 28 17.85 -15.96 -20.35
C THR A 28 18.38 -14.59 -19.90
N PRO A 29 18.47 -13.60 -20.79
CA PRO A 29 19.01 -12.28 -20.43
C PRO A 29 18.30 -11.64 -19.22
N ILE A 30 16.98 -11.84 -19.09
CA ILE A 30 16.20 -11.28 -17.98
C ILE A 30 16.50 -12.00 -16.66
N VAL A 31 16.59 -13.33 -16.68
CA VAL A 31 16.95 -14.12 -15.48
C VAL A 31 18.35 -13.78 -15.02
N LYS A 32 19.32 -13.66 -15.96
CA LYS A 32 20.68 -13.23 -15.67
C LYS A 32 20.71 -11.90 -14.94
N LYS A 33 20.03 -10.86 -15.47
CA LYS A 33 19.97 -9.54 -14.86
C LYS A 33 19.35 -9.56 -13.46
N ILE A 34 18.28 -10.35 -13.24
CA ILE A 34 17.65 -10.50 -11.93
C ILE A 34 18.59 -11.13 -10.91
N LEU A 35 19.30 -12.19 -11.29
CA LEU A 35 20.27 -12.84 -10.41
C LEU A 35 21.45 -11.92 -10.08
N GLU A 36 21.95 -11.19 -11.06
CA GLU A 36 23.01 -10.18 -10.89
C GLU A 36 22.58 -9.05 -9.94
N SER A 37 21.34 -8.52 -10.07
CA SER A 37 20.83 -7.47 -9.19
C SER A 37 20.73 -7.94 -7.75
N LYS A 38 20.49 -9.23 -7.54
CA LYS A 38 20.42 -9.86 -6.21
C LYS A 38 21.78 -10.36 -5.72
N SER A 39 22.87 -10.06 -6.45
CA SER A 39 24.24 -10.52 -6.14
C SER A 39 24.40 -12.04 -6.09
N ILE A 40 23.58 -12.78 -6.83
CA ILE A 40 23.63 -14.24 -6.94
C ILE A 40 24.36 -14.58 -8.23
N ILE A 41 25.66 -14.79 -8.10
CA ILE A 41 26.58 -14.98 -9.26
C ILE A 41 27.33 -16.30 -9.24
N ASP A 42 27.33 -16.99 -8.10
CA ASP A 42 27.95 -18.29 -7.93
C ASP A 42 27.13 -19.41 -8.59
N GLU A 43 27.81 -20.35 -9.20
CA GLU A 43 27.19 -21.46 -9.93
C GLU A 43 26.27 -22.28 -9.03
N GLN A 44 26.77 -22.68 -7.84
CA GLN A 44 26.00 -23.52 -6.93
C GLN A 44 24.75 -22.79 -6.42
N ALA A 45 24.89 -21.50 -6.09
CA ALA A 45 23.77 -20.67 -5.67
C ALA A 45 22.71 -20.53 -6.78
N ILE A 46 23.14 -20.30 -8.03
CA ILE A 46 22.22 -20.22 -9.16
C ILE A 46 21.54 -21.57 -9.41
N GLU A 47 22.30 -22.68 -9.39
CA GLU A 47 21.74 -24.02 -9.57
C GLU A 47 20.70 -24.37 -8.50
N SER A 48 20.95 -24.02 -7.24
CA SER A 48 19.99 -24.24 -6.13
C SER A 48 18.65 -23.48 -6.33
N ILE A 49 18.72 -22.36 -7.05
CA ILE A 49 17.52 -21.54 -7.31
C ILE A 49 16.74 -22.09 -8.51
N ILE A 50 17.42 -22.40 -9.63
CA ILE A 50 16.76 -22.73 -10.90
C ILE A 50 16.48 -24.22 -11.08
N SER A 51 17.15 -25.09 -10.33
CA SER A 51 16.97 -26.53 -10.37
C SER A 51 16.06 -27.02 -9.25
N ASP A 52 15.63 -28.28 -9.36
CA ASP A 52 14.92 -28.99 -8.30
C ASP A 52 15.90 -29.75 -7.38
N THR A 53 17.10 -29.22 -7.19
CA THR A 53 18.10 -29.83 -6.31
C THR A 53 17.60 -29.79 -4.86
N ASP A 54 17.59 -30.94 -4.24
CA ASP A 54 17.10 -31.13 -2.90
C ASP A 54 18.22 -30.80 -1.89
N ILE A 55 18.12 -29.67 -1.22
CA ILE A 55 18.99 -29.30 -0.10
C ILE A 55 18.30 -29.75 1.19
N ASN A 56 18.93 -30.70 1.88
CA ASN A 56 18.44 -31.23 3.13
C ASN A 56 19.65 -31.57 4.02
N HIS A 57 19.95 -30.70 4.96
CA HIS A 57 21.06 -30.90 5.88
C HIS A 57 20.74 -32.00 6.89
N ASP A 58 21.76 -32.69 7.38
CA ASP A 58 21.58 -33.78 8.35
C ASP A 58 20.98 -33.24 9.67
N ALA A 59 19.82 -33.74 10.03
CA ALA A 59 19.11 -33.38 11.27
C ALA A 59 19.96 -33.60 12.54
N LEU A 60 20.87 -34.57 12.54
CA LEU A 60 21.73 -34.86 13.67
C LEU A 60 22.79 -33.78 13.96
N GLN A 61 22.97 -32.82 13.01
CA GLN A 61 23.88 -31.67 13.21
C GLN A 61 23.23 -30.54 14.03
N LEU A 62 21.91 -30.57 14.23
CA LEU A 62 21.26 -29.64 15.16
C LEU A 62 21.67 -29.89 16.60
N SER A 63 21.73 -28.85 17.40
CA SER A 63 22.13 -28.90 18.79
C SER A 63 21.28 -29.91 19.57
N ASP A 64 21.89 -30.60 20.48
CA ASP A 64 21.27 -31.59 21.38
C ASP A 64 20.32 -32.62 20.72
N MET A 65 20.33 -32.77 19.38
CA MET A 65 19.40 -33.64 18.65
C MET A 65 19.48 -35.09 19.16
N THR A 66 20.69 -35.64 19.28
CA THR A 66 20.89 -37.01 19.76
C THR A 66 20.34 -37.20 21.18
N LYS A 67 20.61 -36.24 22.09
CA LYS A 67 20.12 -36.23 23.47
C LYS A 67 18.59 -36.16 23.53
N THR A 68 18.01 -35.34 22.63
CA THR A 68 16.56 -35.20 22.47
C THR A 68 15.90 -36.50 22.01
N ILE A 69 16.47 -37.17 20.98
CA ILE A 69 15.98 -38.47 20.49
C ILE A 69 16.01 -39.52 21.60
N GLU A 70 17.12 -39.62 22.35
CA GLU A 70 17.28 -40.56 23.44
C GLU A 70 16.25 -40.33 24.57
N ARG A 71 15.99 -39.06 24.91
CA ARG A 71 15.00 -38.71 25.95
C ARG A 71 13.57 -39.05 25.50
N ILE A 72 13.20 -38.72 24.26
CA ILE A 72 11.86 -39.03 23.71
C ILE A 72 11.67 -40.55 23.63
N LYS A 73 12.65 -41.30 23.11
CA LYS A 73 12.56 -42.77 23.04
C LYS A 73 12.45 -43.41 24.44
N ARG A 74 13.15 -42.86 25.44
CA ARG A 74 13.03 -43.29 26.82
C ARG A 74 11.63 -42.99 27.37
N ALA A 75 11.04 -41.83 27.09
CA ALA A 75 9.69 -41.51 27.51
C ALA A 75 8.67 -42.49 26.95
N ILE A 76 8.76 -42.76 25.64
CA ILE A 76 7.87 -43.72 24.96
C ILE A 76 8.02 -45.13 25.55
N ALA A 77 9.26 -45.61 25.76
CA ALA A 77 9.53 -46.94 26.31
C ALA A 77 9.04 -47.13 27.75
N ASN A 78 8.94 -46.04 28.51
CA ASN A 78 8.45 -46.02 29.89
C ASN A 78 6.97 -45.63 30.01
N ASP A 79 6.27 -45.44 28.90
CA ASP A 79 4.87 -44.99 28.87
C ASP A 79 4.65 -43.65 29.62
N GLU A 80 5.65 -42.75 29.51
CA GLU A 80 5.60 -41.41 30.11
C GLU A 80 4.66 -40.47 29.31
N LYS A 81 3.93 -39.60 30.03
CA LYS A 81 3.12 -38.58 29.42
C LYS A 81 3.99 -37.43 28.89
N ILE A 82 3.79 -37.06 27.63
CA ILE A 82 4.51 -36.00 26.94
C ILE A 82 3.54 -34.87 26.65
N LEU A 83 3.96 -33.61 26.89
CA LEU A 83 3.25 -32.40 26.44
C LEU A 83 4.06 -31.70 25.36
N VAL A 84 3.44 -31.45 24.20
CA VAL A 84 3.96 -30.52 23.22
C VAL A 84 3.38 -29.14 23.51
N TYR A 85 4.23 -28.18 23.80
CA TYR A 85 3.84 -26.79 24.09
C TYR A 85 4.18 -25.90 22.90
N GLY A 86 3.15 -25.48 22.14
CA GLY A 86 3.29 -24.75 20.88
C GLY A 86 3.20 -23.24 21.01
N ASP A 87 3.04 -22.58 19.85
CA ASP A 87 2.71 -21.17 19.75
C ASP A 87 1.42 -20.97 18.92
N TYR A 88 0.81 -19.79 19.00
CA TYR A 88 -0.53 -19.47 18.51
C TYR A 88 -0.56 -18.96 17.07
N ASP A 89 0.56 -18.78 16.40
CA ASP A 89 0.59 -18.38 15.00
C ASP A 89 0.72 -19.57 14.03
N ALA A 90 0.77 -19.30 12.72
CA ALA A 90 0.77 -20.37 11.73
C ALA A 90 2.02 -21.25 11.79
N ASP A 91 3.21 -20.72 12.19
CA ASP A 91 4.41 -21.52 12.36
C ASP A 91 4.30 -22.40 13.62
N GLY A 92 3.85 -21.85 14.75
CA GLY A 92 3.61 -22.60 15.98
C GLY A 92 2.57 -23.70 15.82
N VAL A 93 1.46 -23.42 15.12
CA VAL A 93 0.40 -24.39 14.84
C VAL A 93 0.91 -25.52 13.93
N THR A 94 1.65 -25.20 12.86
CA THR A 94 2.22 -26.22 11.96
C THR A 94 3.33 -27.02 12.64
N SER A 95 4.17 -26.39 13.46
CA SER A 95 5.19 -27.04 14.29
C SER A 95 4.58 -28.04 15.26
N THR A 96 3.54 -27.61 16.00
CA THR A 96 2.80 -28.45 16.94
C THR A 96 2.20 -29.66 16.24
N THR A 97 1.54 -29.43 15.10
CA THR A 97 0.95 -30.51 14.29
C THR A 97 1.99 -31.53 13.86
N ILE A 98 3.15 -31.10 13.35
CA ILE A 98 4.23 -31.99 12.91
C ILE A 98 4.74 -32.85 14.08
N LEU A 99 5.03 -32.21 15.23
CA LEU A 99 5.63 -32.94 16.34
C LEU A 99 4.63 -33.87 17.05
N VAL A 100 3.40 -33.41 17.31
CA VAL A 100 2.35 -34.22 17.92
C VAL A 100 2.09 -35.48 17.07
N THR A 101 1.91 -35.29 15.76
CA THR A 101 1.67 -36.42 14.84
C THR A 101 2.87 -37.36 14.80
N THR A 102 4.13 -36.85 14.83
CA THR A 102 5.33 -37.67 14.89
C THR A 102 5.33 -38.55 16.13
N LEU A 103 5.03 -37.97 17.31
CA LEU A 103 4.99 -38.69 18.57
C LEU A 103 3.84 -39.72 18.61
N GLN A 104 2.68 -39.39 18.04
CA GLN A 104 1.56 -40.34 17.90
C GLN A 104 1.91 -41.54 17.02
N LEU A 105 2.61 -41.30 15.89
CA LEU A 105 3.10 -42.37 15.01
C LEU A 105 4.08 -43.31 15.70
N LEU A 106 4.84 -42.81 16.72
CA LEU A 106 5.73 -43.60 17.55
C LEU A 106 5.02 -44.28 18.73
N GLY A 107 3.72 -44.05 18.90
CA GLY A 107 2.90 -44.64 19.97
C GLY A 107 3.07 -43.94 21.33
N ALA A 108 3.53 -42.69 21.38
CA ALA A 108 3.67 -41.91 22.60
C ALA A 108 2.29 -41.52 23.20
N GLN A 109 2.24 -41.43 24.53
CA GLN A 109 1.16 -40.73 25.24
C GLN A 109 1.39 -39.25 25.20
N VAL A 110 0.91 -38.60 24.12
CA VAL A 110 1.16 -37.16 23.86
C VAL A 110 -0.11 -36.33 23.90
N GLY A 111 -0.06 -35.25 24.66
CA GLY A 111 -1.01 -34.13 24.59
C GLY A 111 -0.30 -32.89 24.03
N TRP A 112 -1.07 -31.86 23.77
CA TRP A 112 -0.53 -30.58 23.31
C TRP A 112 -1.27 -29.42 23.97
N HIS A 113 -0.63 -28.23 23.98
CA HIS A 113 -1.16 -27.00 24.50
C HIS A 113 -0.66 -25.84 23.65
N ILE A 114 -1.58 -24.95 23.27
CA ILE A 114 -1.27 -23.69 22.62
C ILE A 114 -1.58 -22.57 23.61
N PRO A 115 -0.61 -21.71 23.99
CA PRO A 115 -0.86 -20.64 24.93
C PRO A 115 -1.84 -19.60 24.34
N ASN A 116 -2.80 -19.16 25.17
CA ASN A 116 -3.69 -18.09 24.74
C ASN A 116 -2.96 -16.75 24.82
N ARG A 117 -2.90 -16.03 23.68
CA ARG A 117 -2.20 -14.75 23.53
C ARG A 117 -2.58 -13.70 24.58
N PHE A 118 -3.83 -13.68 25.04
CA PHE A 118 -4.36 -12.64 25.90
C PHE A 118 -4.20 -12.95 27.40
N THR A 119 -4.33 -14.21 27.76
CA THR A 119 -4.32 -14.66 29.18
C THR A 119 -2.97 -15.23 29.62
N GLU A 120 -2.23 -15.89 28.71
CA GLU A 120 -0.96 -16.55 28.99
C GLU A 120 0.23 -15.81 28.38
N GLY A 121 0.02 -15.10 27.28
CA GLY A 121 1.08 -14.36 26.57
C GLY A 121 1.83 -15.23 25.57
N TYR A 122 3.04 -14.81 25.22
CA TYR A 122 3.95 -15.51 24.32
C TYR A 122 4.96 -16.37 25.10
N GLY A 123 5.19 -17.58 24.62
CA GLY A 123 6.20 -18.50 25.14
C GLY A 123 5.76 -19.24 26.40
N PRO A 124 6.72 -19.92 27.12
CA PRO A 124 6.44 -20.70 28.32
C PRO A 124 5.69 -19.92 29.39
N ASN A 125 4.66 -20.54 29.97
CA ASN A 125 3.84 -19.95 31.02
C ASN A 125 3.95 -20.77 32.30
N GLU A 126 4.21 -20.10 33.42
CA GLU A 126 4.42 -20.78 34.73
C GLU A 126 3.21 -21.61 35.14
N LEU A 127 1.98 -21.07 35.01
CA LEU A 127 0.77 -21.76 35.41
C LEU A 127 0.51 -23.01 34.53
N ALA A 128 0.69 -22.86 33.20
CA ALA A 128 0.53 -23.96 32.25
C ALA A 128 1.53 -25.10 32.54
N PHE A 129 2.78 -24.77 32.88
CA PHE A 129 3.81 -25.78 33.21
C PHE A 129 3.55 -26.45 34.56
N ARG A 130 3.04 -25.73 35.57
CA ARG A 130 2.61 -26.32 36.85
C ARG A 130 1.43 -27.25 36.64
N ASN A 131 0.44 -26.87 35.89
CA ASN A 131 -0.71 -27.71 35.57
C ASN A 131 -0.26 -29.01 34.86
N ALA A 132 0.66 -28.90 33.91
CA ALA A 132 1.24 -30.07 33.26
C ALA A 132 1.90 -31.04 34.23
N HIS A 133 2.69 -30.52 35.17
CA HIS A 133 3.27 -31.34 36.23
C HIS A 133 2.18 -32.02 37.08
N ASP A 134 1.15 -31.29 37.50
CA ASP A 134 0.07 -31.81 38.35
C ASP A 134 -0.77 -32.88 37.64
N GLU A 135 -0.85 -32.84 36.30
CA GLU A 135 -1.48 -33.85 35.43
C GLU A 135 -0.57 -35.08 35.19
N GLY A 136 0.65 -35.07 35.73
CA GLY A 136 1.61 -36.15 35.66
C GLY A 136 2.40 -36.18 34.34
N ILE A 137 2.54 -35.07 33.65
CA ILE A 137 3.48 -34.90 32.54
C ILE A 137 4.89 -34.93 33.08
N THR A 138 5.76 -35.71 32.45
CA THR A 138 7.19 -35.88 32.85
C THR A 138 8.15 -35.33 31.79
N LEU A 139 7.65 -35.02 30.60
CA LEU A 139 8.40 -34.42 29.51
C LEU A 139 7.56 -33.34 28.82
N ILE A 140 8.08 -32.12 28.79
CA ILE A 140 7.54 -31.02 27.98
C ILE A 140 8.49 -30.81 26.82
N ILE A 141 7.94 -30.67 25.59
CA ILE A 141 8.69 -30.29 24.39
C ILE A 141 8.07 -29.01 23.87
N THR A 142 8.81 -27.90 23.95
CA THR A 142 8.33 -26.64 23.32
C THR A 142 8.60 -26.69 21.85
N VAL A 143 7.73 -26.11 21.05
CA VAL A 143 7.91 -25.90 19.59
C VAL A 143 7.63 -24.45 19.24
N ASP A 144 8.53 -23.84 18.46
CA ASP A 144 8.44 -22.45 18.02
C ASP A 144 8.44 -21.43 19.20
N ASN A 145 8.93 -21.84 20.33
CA ASN A 145 9.13 -21.00 21.51
C ASN A 145 10.04 -21.69 22.52
N GLY A 146 10.35 -21.00 23.61
CA GLY A 146 11.01 -21.58 24.77
C GLY A 146 12.43 -21.07 25.02
N ILE A 147 13.14 -20.56 24.01
CA ILE A 147 14.54 -20.11 24.17
C ILE A 147 14.70 -18.97 25.18
N GLN A 148 13.64 -18.20 25.44
CA GLN A 148 13.61 -17.11 26.42
C GLN A 148 12.91 -17.51 27.75
N GLY A 149 12.42 -18.74 27.88
CA GLY A 149 11.65 -19.23 29.03
C GLY A 149 12.50 -19.67 30.23
N HIS A 150 13.46 -18.86 30.63
CA HIS A 150 14.46 -19.21 31.67
C HIS A 150 13.84 -19.62 33.00
N ASN A 151 12.91 -18.82 33.50
CA ASN A 151 12.33 -19.02 34.85
C ASN A 151 11.33 -20.18 34.85
N GLU A 152 10.48 -20.23 33.84
CA GLU A 152 9.42 -21.23 33.69
C GLU A 152 10.01 -22.62 33.48
N ILE A 153 11.03 -22.75 32.65
CA ILE A 153 11.74 -24.01 32.39
C ILE A 153 12.45 -24.47 33.64
N LYS A 154 13.21 -23.60 34.31
CA LYS A 154 13.89 -23.93 35.53
C LYS A 154 12.92 -24.40 36.61
N MET A 155 11.82 -23.64 36.78
CA MET A 155 10.81 -23.95 37.79
C MET A 155 10.23 -25.36 37.59
N VAL A 156 9.84 -25.73 36.37
CA VAL A 156 9.22 -27.04 36.15
C VAL A 156 10.24 -28.20 36.20
N GLN A 157 11.49 -27.95 35.79
CA GLN A 157 12.58 -28.93 35.95
C GLN A 157 12.93 -29.17 37.42
N ASP A 158 12.87 -28.14 38.28
CA ASP A 158 13.02 -28.28 39.72
C ASP A 158 11.89 -29.16 40.36
N LEU A 159 10.73 -29.27 39.68
CA LEU A 159 9.64 -30.18 40.03
C LEU A 159 9.81 -31.60 39.46
N GLY A 160 10.86 -31.85 38.67
CA GLY A 160 11.17 -33.17 38.11
C GLY A 160 10.62 -33.44 36.70
N VAL A 161 10.15 -32.43 36.01
CA VAL A 161 9.71 -32.51 34.58
C VAL A 161 10.86 -32.09 33.68
N ASP A 162 11.31 -32.97 32.78
CA ASP A 162 12.32 -32.59 31.80
C ASP A 162 11.70 -31.67 30.73
N VAL A 163 12.44 -30.63 30.30
CA VAL A 163 12.04 -29.72 29.21
C VAL A 163 13.01 -29.81 28.05
N ILE A 164 12.51 -30.11 26.86
CA ILE A 164 13.23 -30.00 25.60
C ILE A 164 12.72 -28.73 24.90
N VAL A 165 13.62 -27.81 24.60
CA VAL A 165 13.31 -26.62 23.80
C VAL A 165 13.59 -26.92 22.34
N THR A 166 12.59 -26.76 21.46
CA THR A 166 12.80 -26.68 20.03
C THR A 166 12.33 -25.31 19.56
N ASP A 167 13.26 -24.47 19.10
CA ASP A 167 13.00 -23.07 18.80
C ASP A 167 13.94 -22.57 17.71
N HIS A 168 13.62 -21.42 17.13
CA HIS A 168 14.43 -20.75 16.10
C HIS A 168 14.60 -19.25 16.36
N HIS A 169 13.93 -18.70 17.36
CA HIS A 169 13.98 -17.27 17.71
C HIS A 169 15.36 -16.85 18.22
N GLU A 170 15.61 -15.54 18.20
CA GLU A 170 16.90 -15.00 18.62
C GLU A 170 17.27 -15.41 20.05
N ILE A 171 18.47 -15.91 20.20
CA ILE A 171 19.02 -16.31 21.47
C ILE A 171 19.44 -15.06 22.25
N GLY A 172 18.97 -14.92 23.47
CA GLY A 172 19.38 -13.84 24.37
C GLY A 172 20.84 -13.97 24.82
N SER A 173 21.20 -13.23 25.87
CA SER A 173 22.55 -13.27 26.43
C SER A 173 22.93 -14.61 27.05
N THR A 174 21.96 -15.41 27.42
CA THR A 174 22.13 -16.74 28.06
C THR A 174 21.09 -17.73 27.51
N LEU A 175 21.39 -19.01 27.58
CA LEU A 175 20.46 -20.09 27.24
C LEU A 175 19.67 -20.51 28.52
N PRO A 176 18.40 -20.96 28.39
CA PRO A 176 17.65 -21.53 29.50
C PRO A 176 18.29 -22.85 29.97
N GLU A 177 18.12 -23.16 31.25
CA GLU A 177 18.60 -24.42 31.85
C GLU A 177 17.69 -25.62 31.50
N ALA A 178 17.44 -25.83 30.17
CA ALA A 178 16.62 -26.93 29.68
C ALA A 178 17.38 -28.27 29.68
N TYR A 179 16.63 -29.38 29.69
CA TYR A 179 17.22 -30.73 29.51
C TYR A 179 17.97 -30.81 28.17
N ALA A 180 17.40 -30.32 27.09
CA ALA A 180 18.03 -30.26 25.78
C ALA A 180 17.49 -29.01 25.00
N ILE A 181 18.33 -28.49 24.12
CA ILE A 181 17.95 -27.33 23.28
C ILE A 181 18.27 -27.67 21.82
N VAL A 182 17.23 -27.87 21.01
CA VAL A 182 17.34 -28.07 19.55
C VAL A 182 17.10 -26.72 18.87
N HIS A 183 18.19 -26.11 18.39
CA HIS A 183 18.12 -24.75 17.85
C HIS A 183 19.18 -24.55 16.75
N PRO A 184 18.79 -24.00 15.55
CA PRO A 184 19.72 -23.85 14.43
C PRO A 184 20.84 -22.82 14.68
N MET A 185 20.61 -21.84 15.57
CA MET A 185 21.60 -20.81 15.95
C MET A 185 22.32 -21.11 17.27
N HIS A 186 22.25 -22.32 17.80
CA HIS A 186 22.88 -22.65 19.10
C HIS A 186 24.39 -22.37 19.08
N PRO A 187 24.95 -21.56 20.01
CA PRO A 187 26.33 -21.07 19.92
C PRO A 187 27.43 -22.14 20.00
N SER A 188 27.12 -23.31 20.56
CA SER A 188 28.07 -24.41 20.69
C SER A 188 28.00 -25.46 19.57
N PHE A 189 27.10 -25.28 18.59
CA PHE A 189 26.91 -26.18 17.47
C PHE A 189 26.99 -25.39 16.16
N ASN A 190 27.22 -26.07 15.06
CA ASN A 190 27.35 -25.44 13.74
C ASN A 190 26.43 -26.14 12.73
N TYR A 191 25.14 -25.83 12.83
CA TYR A 191 24.20 -26.26 11.81
C TYR A 191 24.40 -25.41 10.54
N PRO A 192 24.44 -26.02 9.34
CA PRO A 192 24.80 -25.28 8.11
C PRO A 192 23.85 -24.14 7.77
N PHE A 193 22.56 -24.23 8.14
CA PHE A 193 21.54 -23.23 7.85
C PHE A 193 20.80 -22.77 9.11
N GLN A 194 21.02 -21.52 9.49
CA GLN A 194 20.56 -20.98 10.78
C GLN A 194 19.15 -20.38 10.76
N GLN A 195 18.49 -20.31 9.60
CA GLN A 195 17.23 -19.59 9.39
C GLN A 195 16.01 -20.51 9.24
N LEU A 196 16.05 -21.71 9.83
CA LEU A 196 14.85 -22.55 9.87
C LEU A 196 13.75 -21.85 10.69
N CYS A 197 12.49 -22.02 10.30
CA CYS A 197 11.35 -21.69 11.16
C CYS A 197 11.04 -22.80 12.17
N GLY A 198 10.12 -22.59 13.10
CA GLY A 198 9.72 -23.60 14.08
C GLY A 198 9.24 -24.90 13.44
N ALA A 199 8.41 -24.83 12.37
CA ALA A 199 7.97 -26.01 11.62
C ALA A 199 9.14 -26.73 10.94
N GLY A 200 10.16 -26.00 10.49
CA GLY A 200 11.40 -26.55 9.97
C GLY A 200 12.17 -27.35 11.04
N VAL A 201 12.33 -26.78 12.23
CA VAL A 201 12.98 -27.45 13.38
C VAL A 201 12.20 -28.71 13.79
N ALA A 202 10.86 -28.61 13.90
CA ALA A 202 9.99 -29.76 14.21
C ALA A 202 10.08 -30.85 13.13
N TYR A 203 10.18 -30.48 11.86
CA TYR A 203 10.37 -31.42 10.75
C TYR A 203 11.74 -32.12 10.83
N LYS A 204 12.81 -31.41 11.16
CA LYS A 204 14.13 -32.02 11.38
C LYS A 204 14.11 -33.02 12.56
N LEU A 205 13.39 -32.69 13.61
CA LEU A 205 13.21 -33.63 14.74
C LEU A 205 12.40 -34.87 14.30
N ALA A 206 11.37 -34.68 13.49
CA ALA A 206 10.61 -35.79 12.90
C ALA A 206 11.52 -36.71 12.02
N GLN A 207 12.36 -36.09 11.15
CA GLN A 207 13.34 -36.85 10.33
C GLN A 207 14.31 -37.69 11.18
N ALA A 208 14.69 -37.16 12.34
CA ALA A 208 15.61 -37.87 13.22
C ALA A 208 14.93 -38.97 14.07
N LEU A 209 13.61 -38.90 14.26
CA LEU A 209 12.82 -39.84 15.07
C LEU A 209 12.24 -40.99 14.23
N ILE A 210 11.77 -40.73 13.02
CA ILE A 210 11.07 -41.71 12.17
C ILE A 210 11.74 -41.83 10.79
N GLU A 211 11.84 -43.04 10.27
CA GLU A 211 12.49 -43.31 9.00
C GLU A 211 11.70 -42.81 7.78
N ASN A 212 10.39 -42.95 7.85
CA ASN A 212 9.47 -42.55 6.77
C ASN A 212 8.59 -41.36 7.22
N VAL A 213 9.08 -40.15 7.02
CA VAL A 213 8.35 -38.94 7.35
C VAL A 213 7.21 -38.73 6.35
N PRO A 214 5.97 -38.50 6.79
CA PRO A 214 4.84 -38.26 5.89
C PRO A 214 5.08 -37.06 4.99
N ASP A 215 4.80 -37.21 3.69
CA ASP A 215 5.07 -36.15 2.70
C ASP A 215 4.29 -34.85 3.00
N TYR A 216 3.09 -34.94 3.57
CA TYR A 216 2.29 -33.76 3.90
C TYR A 216 2.95 -32.87 4.98
N PHE A 217 3.93 -33.36 5.76
CA PHE A 217 4.70 -32.51 6.66
C PHE A 217 5.48 -31.43 5.90
N LYS A 218 5.93 -31.72 4.68
CA LYS A 218 6.57 -30.70 3.83
C LYS A 218 5.59 -29.57 3.46
N ALA A 219 4.30 -29.88 3.29
CA ALA A 219 3.28 -28.87 3.09
C ALA A 219 3.13 -27.98 4.33
N LEU A 220 3.14 -28.56 5.55
CA LEU A 220 3.08 -27.82 6.80
C LEU A 220 4.32 -26.94 6.99
N VAL A 221 5.52 -27.48 6.70
CA VAL A 221 6.78 -26.69 6.74
C VAL A 221 6.74 -25.52 5.78
N ALA A 222 6.21 -25.71 4.55
CA ALA A 222 6.07 -24.61 3.60
C ALA A 222 5.11 -23.52 4.11
N ILE A 223 4.03 -23.92 4.79
CA ILE A 223 3.07 -22.98 5.40
C ILE A 223 3.76 -22.20 6.53
N GLY A 224 4.42 -22.88 7.48
CA GLY A 224 5.14 -22.24 8.58
C GLY A 224 6.24 -21.30 8.07
N THR A 225 7.12 -21.78 7.20
CA THR A 225 8.25 -21.01 6.64
C THR A 225 7.80 -19.71 5.97
N ILE A 226 6.74 -19.75 5.16
CA ILE A 226 6.25 -18.57 4.45
C ILE A 226 5.48 -17.64 5.39
N ALA A 227 4.70 -18.20 6.31
CA ALA A 227 3.89 -17.41 7.23
C ALA A 227 4.73 -16.65 8.26
N ASP A 228 5.85 -17.24 8.69
CA ASP A 228 6.78 -16.64 9.66
C ASP A 228 7.79 -15.67 9.01
N LEU A 229 7.81 -15.59 7.68
CA LEU A 229 8.66 -14.67 6.93
C LEU A 229 10.17 -14.88 7.15
N VAL A 230 10.62 -16.06 7.53
CA VAL A 230 12.04 -16.40 7.60
C VAL A 230 12.70 -16.45 6.21
N SER A 231 14.03 -16.45 6.17
CA SER A 231 14.80 -16.44 4.92
C SER A 231 14.39 -17.58 3.98
N LEU A 232 14.02 -17.26 2.74
CA LEU A 232 13.62 -18.22 1.73
C LEU A 232 14.81 -18.60 0.81
N THR A 233 15.89 -19.01 1.45
CA THR A 233 17.14 -19.45 0.83
C THR A 233 17.50 -20.86 1.29
N ASP A 234 18.53 -21.48 0.71
CA ASP A 234 19.10 -22.75 1.11
C ASP A 234 18.03 -23.83 1.42
N GLU A 235 18.06 -24.44 2.59
CA GLU A 235 17.17 -25.54 3.00
C GLU A 235 15.69 -25.12 3.08
N ASN A 236 15.39 -23.93 3.58
CA ASN A 236 14.00 -23.40 3.61
C ASN A 236 13.41 -23.34 2.21
N ARG A 237 14.19 -22.85 1.24
CA ARG A 237 13.74 -22.78 -0.15
C ARG A 237 13.46 -24.16 -0.71
N SER A 238 14.33 -25.13 -0.46
CA SER A 238 14.17 -26.52 -0.88
C SER A 238 12.92 -27.15 -0.27
N LEU A 239 12.72 -27.01 1.03
CA LEU A 239 11.54 -27.50 1.75
C LEU A 239 10.26 -26.86 1.25
N VAL A 240 10.26 -25.55 1.00
CA VAL A 240 9.08 -24.83 0.45
C VAL A 240 8.76 -25.29 -0.97
N LYS A 241 9.75 -25.48 -1.84
CA LYS A 241 9.51 -26.07 -3.19
C LYS A 241 8.83 -27.43 -3.10
N GLN A 242 9.35 -28.31 -2.23
CA GLN A 242 8.77 -29.64 -2.01
C GLN A 242 7.37 -29.55 -1.43
N GLY A 243 7.15 -28.69 -0.43
CA GLY A 243 5.84 -28.47 0.19
C GLY A 243 4.81 -27.93 -0.79
N LEU A 244 5.18 -26.95 -1.64
CA LEU A 244 4.30 -26.44 -2.71
C LEU A 244 3.95 -27.53 -3.72
N LYS A 245 4.89 -28.44 -4.03
CA LYS A 245 4.61 -29.59 -4.88
C LYS A 245 3.57 -30.52 -4.21
N VAL A 246 3.74 -30.85 -2.94
CA VAL A 246 2.78 -31.66 -2.18
C VAL A 246 1.40 -30.99 -2.14
N LEU A 247 1.34 -29.67 -1.87
CA LEU A 247 0.09 -28.91 -1.85
C LEU A 247 -0.66 -28.95 -3.19
N ASN A 248 0.06 -29.00 -4.32
CA ASN A 248 -0.57 -29.06 -5.64
C ASN A 248 -0.90 -30.49 -6.09
N ASP A 249 -0.05 -31.48 -5.78
CA ASP A 249 -0.21 -32.85 -6.24
C ASP A 249 -1.10 -33.69 -5.32
N GLN A 250 -1.00 -33.48 -3.99
CA GLN A 250 -1.65 -34.28 -2.95
C GLN A 250 -2.04 -33.38 -1.76
N CYS A 251 -2.85 -32.34 -2.02
CA CYS A 251 -3.23 -31.38 -0.99
C CYS A 251 -3.84 -32.07 0.23
N PRO A 252 -3.34 -31.81 1.45
CA PRO A 252 -3.92 -32.33 2.69
C PRO A 252 -5.41 -31.96 2.81
N THR A 253 -6.21 -32.87 3.37
CA THR A 253 -7.67 -32.69 3.53
C THR A 253 -8.01 -31.38 4.24
N SER A 254 -7.30 -31.05 5.31
CA SER A 254 -7.44 -29.81 6.09
C SER A 254 -7.18 -28.55 5.25
N VAL A 255 -6.08 -28.53 4.50
CA VAL A 255 -5.71 -27.37 3.65
C VAL A 255 -6.68 -27.23 2.49
N LYS A 256 -7.10 -28.34 1.89
CA LYS A 256 -8.11 -28.35 0.83
C LYS A 256 -9.46 -27.79 1.31
N ALA A 257 -9.90 -28.15 2.52
CA ALA A 257 -11.10 -27.59 3.14
C ALA A 257 -10.97 -26.07 3.35
N LEU A 258 -9.82 -25.61 3.85
CA LEU A 258 -9.53 -24.20 4.09
C LEU A 258 -9.53 -23.38 2.78
N LEU A 259 -8.94 -23.89 1.72
CA LEU A 259 -8.93 -23.25 0.39
C LEU A 259 -10.33 -23.20 -0.22
N LYS A 260 -11.14 -24.25 -0.03
CA LYS A 260 -12.54 -24.28 -0.47
C LYS A 260 -13.37 -23.19 0.21
N GLU A 261 -13.26 -23.04 1.53
CA GLU A 261 -13.91 -21.95 2.27
C GLU A 261 -13.40 -20.56 1.84
N ALA A 262 -12.15 -20.46 1.45
CA ALA A 262 -11.57 -19.24 0.87
C ALA A 262 -12.08 -18.93 -0.55
N GLY A 263 -12.78 -19.86 -1.22
CA GLY A 263 -13.19 -19.75 -2.61
C GLY A 263 -12.01 -19.81 -3.59
N TYR A 264 -10.90 -20.45 -3.22
CA TYR A 264 -9.68 -20.55 -4.02
C TYR A 264 -9.58 -21.91 -4.71
N ASN A 265 -9.39 -21.90 -6.04
CA ASN A 265 -9.36 -23.11 -6.86
C ASN A 265 -8.19 -23.15 -7.86
N ASP A 266 -7.25 -22.20 -7.75
CA ASP A 266 -6.09 -22.12 -8.63
C ASP A 266 -4.88 -22.89 -8.06
N ASN A 267 -3.75 -22.92 -8.79
CA ASN A 267 -2.51 -23.51 -8.31
C ASN A 267 -2.01 -22.78 -7.07
N ILE A 268 -1.56 -23.54 -6.08
CA ILE A 268 -1.03 -23.04 -4.83
C ILE A 268 0.43 -22.64 -5.03
N ASP A 269 0.73 -21.40 -4.69
CA ASP A 269 2.08 -20.84 -4.71
C ASP A 269 2.41 -20.15 -3.37
N GLU A 270 3.58 -19.52 -3.28
CA GLU A 270 4.00 -18.81 -2.08
C GLU A 270 3.04 -17.66 -1.69
N GLU A 271 2.40 -17.02 -2.66
CA GLU A 271 1.40 -15.96 -2.39
C GLU A 271 0.11 -16.55 -1.83
N THR A 272 -0.30 -17.71 -2.31
CA THR A 272 -1.45 -18.44 -1.77
C THR A 272 -1.24 -18.78 -0.29
N ILE A 273 -0.04 -19.23 0.07
CA ILE A 273 0.30 -19.48 1.48
C ILE A 273 0.28 -18.17 2.26
N GLY A 274 1.00 -17.13 1.78
CA GLY A 274 1.18 -15.88 2.53
C GLY A 274 -0.09 -15.03 2.67
N PHE A 275 -1.02 -15.09 1.69
CA PHE A 275 -2.20 -14.22 1.67
C PHE A 275 -3.54 -14.95 1.87
N ILE A 276 -3.57 -16.26 1.72
CA ILE A 276 -4.81 -17.04 1.85
C ILE A 276 -4.74 -18.03 3.03
N ILE A 277 -3.74 -18.90 3.09
CA ILE A 277 -3.66 -19.95 4.11
C ILE A 277 -3.17 -19.36 5.45
N GLY A 278 -2.00 -18.76 5.49
CA GLY A 278 -1.38 -18.23 6.70
C GLY A 278 -2.26 -17.21 7.45
N PRO A 279 -2.87 -16.21 6.78
CA PRO A 279 -3.77 -15.27 7.46
C PRO A 279 -4.99 -15.90 8.11
N ARG A 280 -5.48 -17.04 7.63
CA ARG A 280 -6.60 -17.80 8.21
C ARG A 280 -6.17 -18.52 9.48
N LEU A 281 -5.08 -19.26 9.41
CA LEU A 281 -4.50 -19.92 10.60
C LEU A 281 -4.18 -18.90 11.68
N ASN A 282 -3.50 -17.81 11.32
CA ASN A 282 -3.17 -16.71 12.22
C ASN A 282 -4.39 -15.99 12.82
N ALA A 283 -5.55 -15.99 12.14
CA ALA A 283 -6.73 -15.28 12.62
C ALA A 283 -7.28 -15.84 13.92
N VAL A 284 -7.21 -17.16 14.08
CA VAL A 284 -7.70 -17.83 15.28
C VAL A 284 -6.94 -17.35 16.52
N GLY A 285 -5.61 -17.44 16.54
CA GLY A 285 -4.78 -16.99 17.65
C GLY A 285 -4.73 -15.45 17.85
N ARG A 286 -5.29 -14.67 16.91
CA ARG A 286 -5.45 -13.23 17.09
C ARG A 286 -6.75 -12.83 17.77
N LEU A 287 -7.75 -13.70 17.79
CA LEU A 287 -9.08 -13.41 18.33
C LEU A 287 -9.46 -14.34 19.48
N ASP A 288 -8.96 -15.57 19.48
CA ASP A 288 -9.30 -16.60 20.46
C ASP A 288 -8.18 -17.64 20.62
N ASP A 289 -8.52 -18.86 21.03
CA ASP A 289 -7.66 -20.00 21.22
C ASP A 289 -7.25 -20.63 19.87
N ALA A 290 -5.95 -20.66 19.59
CA ALA A 290 -5.41 -21.21 18.35
C ALA A 290 -5.48 -22.74 18.24
N SER A 291 -5.93 -23.43 19.28
CA SER A 291 -6.13 -24.90 19.30
C SER A 291 -6.98 -25.39 18.12
N LEU A 292 -8.01 -24.62 17.74
CA LEU A 292 -8.86 -24.92 16.58
C LEU A 292 -8.06 -25.08 15.28
N ALA A 293 -6.99 -24.27 15.09
CA ALA A 293 -6.15 -24.37 13.90
C ALA A 293 -5.27 -25.64 13.92
N CYS A 294 -4.80 -26.07 15.11
CA CYS A 294 -4.11 -27.35 15.25
C CYS A 294 -5.06 -28.54 14.99
N GLU A 295 -6.26 -28.52 15.56
CA GLU A 295 -7.28 -29.55 15.31
C GLU A 295 -7.58 -29.68 13.83
N LEU A 296 -7.77 -28.56 13.13
CA LEU A 296 -7.96 -28.57 11.68
C LEU A 296 -6.79 -29.24 10.95
N LEU A 297 -5.52 -28.90 11.29
CA LEU A 297 -4.37 -29.43 10.57
C LEU A 297 -4.06 -30.90 10.91
N MET A 298 -4.57 -31.42 12.03
CA MET A 298 -4.37 -32.81 12.49
C MET A 298 -5.41 -33.77 11.92
N THR A 299 -6.59 -33.29 11.48
CA THR A 299 -7.63 -34.18 10.98
C THR A 299 -7.44 -34.56 9.52
N ASP A 300 -7.71 -35.80 9.17
CA ASP A 300 -7.80 -36.33 7.81
C ASP A 300 -9.26 -36.66 7.39
N ASP A 301 -10.23 -36.51 8.33
CA ASP A 301 -11.65 -36.67 8.06
C ASP A 301 -12.20 -35.45 7.28
N GLU A 302 -12.86 -35.70 6.15
CA GLU A 302 -13.34 -34.63 5.27
C GLU A 302 -14.49 -33.80 5.89
N GLU A 303 -15.38 -34.44 6.69
CA GLU A 303 -16.52 -33.72 7.30
C GLU A 303 -16.05 -32.88 8.47
N GLU A 304 -15.14 -33.39 9.30
CA GLU A 304 -14.52 -32.67 10.38
C GLU A 304 -13.65 -31.51 9.87
N ALA A 305 -12.82 -31.74 8.85
CA ALA A 305 -12.02 -30.69 8.21
C ALA A 305 -12.88 -29.56 7.63
N ALA A 306 -14.01 -29.89 7.01
CA ALA A 306 -14.93 -28.88 6.47
C ALA A 306 -15.56 -28.03 7.60
N PHE A 307 -15.97 -28.67 8.69
CA PHE A 307 -16.54 -28.00 9.86
C PHE A 307 -15.53 -27.05 10.55
N LEU A 308 -14.31 -27.53 10.77
CA LEU A 308 -13.25 -26.74 11.40
C LEU A 308 -12.79 -25.59 10.47
N ALA A 309 -12.68 -25.82 9.16
CA ALA A 309 -12.31 -24.80 8.21
C ALA A 309 -13.37 -23.67 8.11
N GLU A 310 -14.66 -23.97 8.23
CA GLU A 310 -15.71 -22.95 8.31
C GLU A 310 -15.54 -22.04 9.52
N GLN A 311 -15.21 -22.61 10.69
CA GLN A 311 -14.95 -21.82 11.90
C GLN A 311 -13.70 -20.95 11.76
N VAL A 312 -12.60 -21.49 11.22
CA VAL A 312 -11.37 -20.72 10.94
C VAL A 312 -11.67 -19.57 9.97
N GLU A 313 -12.48 -19.79 8.92
CA GLU A 313 -12.89 -18.72 8.01
C GLU A 313 -13.77 -17.67 8.69
N GLN A 314 -14.60 -18.06 9.66
CA GLN A 314 -15.39 -17.11 10.45
C GLN A 314 -14.47 -16.18 11.25
N PHE A 315 -13.47 -16.70 11.97
CA PHE A 315 -12.46 -15.90 12.66
C PHE A 315 -11.70 -14.97 11.70
N ASN A 316 -11.36 -15.45 10.52
CA ASN A 316 -10.68 -14.63 9.52
C ASN A 316 -11.54 -13.49 9.00
N ARG A 317 -12.87 -13.68 8.81
CA ARG A 317 -13.82 -12.61 8.44
C ARG A 317 -13.93 -11.58 9.57
N GLU A 318 -14.15 -12.04 10.80
CA GLU A 318 -14.23 -11.18 11.96
C GLU A 318 -12.95 -10.35 12.15
N ARG A 319 -11.78 -10.97 12.04
CA ARG A 319 -10.50 -10.26 12.06
C ARG A 319 -10.42 -9.19 10.97
N LYS A 320 -10.88 -9.48 9.73
CA LYS A 320 -10.88 -8.50 8.64
C LYS A 320 -11.77 -7.30 8.95
N ASP A 321 -12.95 -7.54 9.51
CA ASP A 321 -13.92 -6.49 9.85
C ASP A 321 -13.38 -5.59 10.99
N ILE A 322 -12.81 -6.19 12.03
CA ILE A 322 -12.16 -5.48 13.13
C ILE A 322 -10.99 -4.63 12.59
N VAL A 323 -10.12 -5.23 11.76
CA VAL A 323 -9.00 -4.51 11.13
C VAL A 323 -9.48 -3.36 10.26
N ALA A 324 -10.55 -3.54 9.49
CA ALA A 324 -11.10 -2.49 8.63
C ALA A 324 -11.60 -1.30 9.47
N THR A 325 -12.38 -1.58 10.52
CA THR A 325 -12.92 -0.56 11.42
C THR A 325 -11.81 0.24 12.11
N ILE A 326 -10.85 -0.46 12.73
CA ILE A 326 -9.74 0.22 13.44
C ILE A 326 -8.87 0.99 12.44
N THR A 327 -8.64 0.44 11.23
CA THR A 327 -7.85 1.13 10.21
C THR A 327 -8.50 2.43 9.78
N GLU A 328 -9.81 2.46 9.54
CA GLU A 328 -10.53 3.69 9.17
C GLU A 328 -10.38 4.78 10.23
N GLU A 329 -10.58 4.43 11.50
CA GLU A 329 -10.40 5.35 12.61
C GLU A 329 -8.96 5.84 12.76
N ALA A 330 -7.98 4.92 12.68
CA ALA A 330 -6.56 5.23 12.78
C ALA A 330 -6.07 6.10 11.63
N MET A 331 -6.56 5.88 10.39
CA MET A 331 -6.26 6.72 9.22
C MET A 331 -6.69 8.16 9.44
N ALA A 332 -7.92 8.39 9.90
CA ALA A 332 -8.42 9.75 10.18
C ALA A 332 -7.56 10.47 11.24
N MET A 333 -7.13 9.75 12.28
CA MET A 333 -6.22 10.30 13.31
C MET A 333 -4.83 10.59 12.73
N ALA A 334 -4.29 9.68 11.92
CA ALA A 334 -2.98 9.82 11.29
C ALA A 334 -2.93 11.02 10.34
N GLU A 335 -3.96 11.23 9.50
CA GLU A 335 -4.06 12.39 8.62
C GLU A 335 -3.97 13.72 9.38
N MET A 336 -4.67 13.84 10.53
CA MET A 336 -4.61 15.04 11.36
C MET A 336 -3.20 15.27 11.91
N LYS A 337 -2.54 14.20 12.40
CA LYS A 337 -1.17 14.30 12.95
C LYS A 337 -0.15 14.66 11.87
N VAL A 338 -0.24 14.07 10.69
CA VAL A 338 0.63 14.41 9.54
C VAL A 338 0.44 15.87 9.13
N LYS A 339 -0.80 16.37 9.08
CA LYS A 339 -1.08 17.80 8.82
C LYS A 339 -0.48 18.73 9.88
N ASN A 340 -0.37 18.26 11.12
CA ASN A 340 0.29 19.01 12.21
C ASN A 340 1.83 18.90 12.18
N GLY A 341 2.40 18.14 11.25
CA GLY A 341 3.84 17.98 11.08
C GLY A 341 4.47 16.94 12.00
N ASP A 342 3.69 15.96 12.46
CA ASP A 342 4.23 14.82 13.21
C ASP A 342 5.00 13.88 12.25
N LEU A 343 6.17 13.44 12.70
CA LEU A 343 7.05 12.49 11.99
C LEU A 343 7.04 11.09 12.63
N PHE A 344 6.38 10.92 13.76
CA PHE A 344 6.06 9.64 14.40
C PHE A 344 4.58 9.63 14.74
N LEU A 345 3.87 8.59 14.32
CA LEU A 345 2.42 8.50 14.52
C LEU A 345 2.11 7.63 15.75
N LEU A 346 1.85 8.25 16.89
CA LEU A 346 1.29 7.57 18.05
C LEU A 346 -0.23 7.76 18.05
N LEU A 347 -0.97 6.67 17.86
CA LEU A 347 -2.42 6.64 17.76
C LEU A 347 -2.98 5.76 18.89
N ALA A 348 -3.86 6.31 19.70
CA ALA A 348 -4.40 5.62 20.88
C ALA A 348 -5.91 5.82 20.99
N LYS A 349 -6.65 4.73 21.24
CA LYS A 349 -8.09 4.76 21.47
C LYS A 349 -8.53 3.58 22.32
N GLU A 350 -9.64 3.74 23.01
CA GLU A 350 -10.30 2.68 23.77
C GLU A 350 -11.00 1.67 22.84
N ASN A 351 -11.10 0.43 23.29
CA ASN A 351 -11.80 -0.66 22.61
C ASN A 351 -11.20 -1.06 21.25
N TRP A 352 -9.95 -0.80 21.01
CA TRP A 352 -9.22 -1.38 19.89
C TRP A 352 -8.70 -2.77 20.25
N HIS A 353 -9.04 -3.77 19.47
CA HIS A 353 -8.69 -5.16 19.75
C HIS A 353 -7.17 -5.39 19.65
N GLU A 354 -6.53 -5.78 20.74
CA GLU A 354 -5.06 -5.90 20.87
C GLU A 354 -4.44 -6.84 19.83
N GLY A 355 -5.11 -7.95 19.50
CA GLY A 355 -4.64 -8.97 18.57
C GLY A 355 -4.41 -8.48 17.11
N VAL A 356 -4.96 -7.31 16.74
CA VAL A 356 -4.86 -6.80 15.38
C VAL A 356 -4.10 -5.46 15.24
N LEU A 357 -3.68 -4.85 16.35
CA LEU A 357 -3.02 -3.54 16.33
C LEU A 357 -1.77 -3.50 15.44
N GLY A 358 -0.99 -4.59 15.42
CA GLY A 358 0.18 -4.71 14.57
C GLY A 358 -0.15 -4.71 13.07
N ILE A 359 -1.31 -5.26 12.67
CA ILE A 359 -1.77 -5.24 11.29
C ILE A 359 -2.16 -3.82 10.89
N VAL A 360 -2.87 -3.12 11.78
CA VAL A 360 -3.25 -1.73 11.55
C VAL A 360 -2.02 -0.82 11.50
N ALA A 361 -1.06 -0.98 12.43
CA ALA A 361 0.19 -0.22 12.42
C ALA A 361 0.94 -0.37 11.09
N SER A 362 1.04 -1.61 10.55
CA SER A 362 1.66 -1.86 9.24
C SER A 362 0.95 -1.09 8.12
N LYS A 363 -0.39 -1.07 8.10
CA LYS A 363 -1.16 -0.33 7.08
C LYS A 363 -0.96 1.19 7.17
N ILE A 364 -0.85 1.73 8.39
CA ILE A 364 -0.58 3.16 8.59
C ILE A 364 0.84 3.50 8.09
N VAL A 365 1.86 2.69 8.46
CA VAL A 365 3.23 2.85 7.94
C VAL A 365 3.26 2.75 6.42
N GLU A 366 2.57 1.78 5.85
CA GLU A 366 2.49 1.61 4.39
C GLU A 366 1.87 2.83 3.70
N THR A 367 0.88 3.47 4.33
CA THR A 367 0.21 4.64 3.76
C THR A 367 1.03 5.91 3.88
N PHE A 368 1.56 6.20 5.07
CA PHE A 368 2.20 7.48 5.38
C PHE A 368 3.73 7.45 5.32
N ALA A 369 4.34 6.27 5.20
CA ALA A 369 5.79 6.06 5.28
C ALA A 369 6.43 6.67 6.55
N LEU A 370 5.72 6.60 7.67
CA LEU A 370 6.15 7.10 8.98
C LEU A 370 6.09 5.99 10.03
N PRO A 371 7.06 5.91 10.96
CA PRO A 371 6.99 4.96 12.06
C PRO A 371 5.74 5.22 12.89
N THR A 372 5.06 4.13 13.27
CA THR A 372 3.72 4.18 13.86
C THR A 372 3.61 3.26 15.06
N LEU A 373 3.04 3.78 16.14
CA LEU A 373 2.63 3.04 17.34
C LEU A 373 1.12 3.15 17.51
N ILE A 374 0.45 2.01 17.61
CA ILE A 374 -1.01 1.94 17.86
C ILE A 374 -1.25 1.32 19.22
N LEU A 375 -2.03 1.98 20.05
CA LEU A 375 -2.32 1.60 21.42
C LEU A 375 -3.83 1.39 21.64
N ASN A 376 -4.20 0.30 22.31
CA ASN A 376 -5.48 0.13 22.97
C ASN A 376 -5.40 0.68 24.40
N ILE A 377 -6.33 1.53 24.78
CA ILE A 377 -6.42 2.11 26.12
C ILE A 377 -7.39 1.27 26.96
N ASP A 378 -6.91 0.73 28.05
CA ASP A 378 -7.71 0.06 29.08
C ASP A 378 -7.76 0.95 30.34
N ARG A 379 -8.89 1.65 30.51
CA ARG A 379 -9.08 2.54 31.69
C ARG A 379 -9.31 1.79 32.99
N GLU A 380 -9.81 0.57 32.93
CA GLU A 380 -10.06 -0.21 34.16
C GLU A 380 -8.75 -0.63 34.81
N GLN A 381 -7.77 -1.01 33.98
CA GLN A 381 -6.43 -1.40 34.42
C GLN A 381 -5.43 -0.22 34.40
N ASN A 382 -5.85 0.99 33.99
CA ASN A 382 -5.01 2.18 33.83
C ASN A 382 -3.76 1.97 32.97
N HIS A 383 -3.84 1.13 31.95
CA HIS A 383 -2.71 0.90 31.03
C HIS A 383 -3.14 0.99 29.56
N ALA A 384 -2.15 1.16 28.69
CA ALA A 384 -2.30 1.05 27.25
C ALA A 384 -1.33 -0.01 26.72
N LYS A 385 -1.86 -0.93 25.90
CA LYS A 385 -1.06 -1.94 25.20
C LYS A 385 -1.09 -1.70 23.72
N GLY A 386 0.01 -1.98 23.02
CA GLY A 386 0.03 -1.79 21.60
C GLY A 386 1.19 -2.39 20.84
N SER A 387 1.17 -2.07 19.57
CA SER A 387 2.14 -2.55 18.61
C SER A 387 2.67 -1.41 17.76
N ALA A 388 3.98 -1.39 17.61
CA ALA A 388 4.70 -0.44 16.76
C ALA A 388 5.21 -1.09 15.49
N ARG A 389 5.28 -0.31 14.41
CA ARG A 389 5.92 -0.67 13.14
C ARG A 389 6.78 0.49 12.67
N SER A 390 7.91 0.17 12.05
CA SER A 390 8.91 1.14 11.63
C SER A 390 9.08 1.23 10.12
N ILE A 391 9.97 2.12 9.71
CA ILE A 391 10.54 2.26 8.39
C ILE A 391 12.03 1.89 8.45
N ASP A 392 12.65 1.57 7.32
CA ASP A 392 14.02 1.08 7.24
C ASP A 392 15.06 2.00 7.91
N GLN A 393 14.80 3.32 7.90
CA GLN A 393 15.70 4.33 8.45
C GLN A 393 15.61 4.48 9.97
N VAL A 394 14.64 3.84 10.63
CA VAL A 394 14.34 4.05 12.06
C VAL A 394 14.30 2.73 12.80
N SER A 395 15.21 2.51 13.74
CA SER A 395 15.14 1.38 14.65
C SER A 395 14.07 1.61 15.72
N MET A 396 12.98 0.82 15.66
CA MET A 396 11.92 0.89 16.66
C MET A 396 12.45 0.54 18.07
N PHE A 397 13.36 -0.42 18.17
CA PHE A 397 13.96 -0.80 19.44
C PHE A 397 14.77 0.36 20.05
N GLU A 398 15.60 1.05 19.24
CA GLU A 398 16.44 2.16 19.73
C GLU A 398 15.60 3.35 20.20
N ILE A 399 14.60 3.75 19.39
CA ILE A 399 13.77 4.91 19.73
C ILE A 399 12.92 4.66 20.99
N LEU A 400 12.41 3.43 21.18
CA LEU A 400 11.66 3.08 22.38
C LEU A 400 12.59 2.92 23.60
N SER A 401 13.80 2.36 23.42
CA SER A 401 14.80 2.27 24.48
C SER A 401 15.23 3.64 25.02
N ALA A 402 15.30 4.64 24.13
CA ALA A 402 15.61 6.02 24.53
C ALA A 402 14.50 6.69 25.37
N HIS A 403 13.32 6.07 25.48
CA HIS A 403 12.17 6.56 26.24
C HIS A 403 11.65 5.51 27.23
N GLN A 404 12.50 4.57 27.64
CA GLN A 404 12.08 3.43 28.48
C GLN A 404 11.48 3.86 29.83
N GLU A 405 11.80 5.06 30.33
CA GLU A 405 11.25 5.60 31.58
C GLU A 405 9.73 5.88 31.52
N LEU A 406 9.18 6.01 30.30
CA LEU A 406 7.72 6.22 30.06
C LEU A 406 7.00 4.89 29.76
N ILE A 407 7.72 3.79 29.62
CA ILE A 407 7.19 2.51 29.14
C ILE A 407 7.36 1.46 30.23
N ALA A 408 6.27 0.83 30.66
CA ALA A 408 6.32 -0.19 31.70
C ALA A 408 7.00 -1.48 31.23
N LYS A 409 6.72 -1.91 29.98
CA LYS A 409 7.32 -3.08 29.35
C LYS A 409 7.31 -2.91 27.84
N PHE A 410 8.43 -3.21 27.19
CA PHE A 410 8.45 -3.35 25.73
C PHE A 410 9.44 -4.44 25.29
N GLY A 411 9.23 -4.95 24.09
CA GLY A 411 10.14 -5.87 23.42
C GLY A 411 9.95 -5.75 21.91
N GLY A 412 11.01 -6.02 21.17
CA GLY A 412 10.94 -5.92 19.71
C GLY A 412 12.31 -5.81 19.08
N HIS A 413 12.29 -5.52 17.77
CA HIS A 413 13.46 -5.44 16.91
C HIS A 413 13.45 -4.13 16.12
N HIS A 414 14.29 -4.03 15.10
CA HIS A 414 14.40 -2.84 14.26
C HIS A 414 13.04 -2.38 13.67
N MET A 415 12.26 -3.30 13.12
CA MET A 415 11.05 -2.98 12.35
C MET A 415 9.75 -3.04 13.15
N ALA A 416 9.73 -3.69 14.30
CA ALA A 416 8.51 -3.92 15.06
C ALA A 416 8.76 -4.02 16.56
N ALA A 417 7.79 -3.56 17.36
CA ALA A 417 7.81 -3.73 18.81
C ALA A 417 6.40 -3.88 19.37
N GLY A 418 6.28 -4.63 20.48
CA GLY A 418 5.11 -4.64 21.34
C GLY A 418 5.40 -3.92 22.64
N MET A 419 4.40 -3.26 23.23
CA MET A 419 4.60 -2.53 24.50
C MET A 419 3.37 -2.45 25.38
N THR A 420 3.63 -2.17 26.66
CA THR A 420 2.62 -1.78 27.66
C THR A 420 3.12 -0.54 28.39
N MET A 421 2.26 0.42 28.64
CA MET A 421 2.59 1.66 29.32
C MET A 421 1.38 2.21 30.11
N ASP A 422 1.63 3.11 31.05
CA ASP A 422 0.57 3.83 31.76
C ASP A 422 -0.09 4.88 30.86
N ILE A 423 -1.41 5.06 30.98
CA ILE A 423 -2.17 5.97 30.12
C ILE A 423 -1.66 7.42 30.23
N GLU A 424 -1.25 7.84 31.43
CA GLU A 424 -0.75 9.20 31.68
C GLU A 424 0.53 9.55 30.91
N ASN A 425 1.30 8.55 30.47
CA ASN A 425 2.55 8.75 29.75
C ASN A 425 2.38 8.87 28.23
N ILE A 426 1.18 8.64 27.68
CA ILE A 426 0.94 8.60 26.24
C ILE A 426 1.35 9.90 25.54
N GLU A 427 0.94 11.05 26.08
CA GLU A 427 1.25 12.36 25.49
C GLU A 427 2.75 12.67 25.57
N SER A 428 3.37 12.42 26.72
CA SER A 428 4.81 12.64 26.93
C SER A 428 5.65 11.77 26.00
N LEU A 429 5.24 10.51 25.78
CA LEU A 429 5.89 9.62 24.83
C LEU A 429 5.72 10.12 23.39
N ALA A 430 4.51 10.55 22.99
CA ALA A 430 4.26 11.07 21.66
C ALA A 430 5.13 12.31 21.33
N GLU A 431 5.28 13.24 22.28
CA GLU A 431 6.15 14.41 22.15
C GLU A 431 7.62 14.02 22.05
N GLY A 432 8.07 13.09 22.91
CA GLY A 432 9.45 12.59 22.92
C GLY A 432 9.83 11.92 21.60
N LEU A 433 8.98 11.02 21.10
CA LEU A 433 9.16 10.32 19.82
C LEU A 433 9.21 11.29 18.63
N ASN A 434 8.31 12.27 18.59
CA ASN A 434 8.31 13.29 17.53
C ASN A 434 9.52 14.22 17.61
N LYS A 435 9.96 14.58 18.80
CA LYS A 435 11.19 15.36 18.98
C LYS A 435 12.42 14.60 18.47
N TRP A 436 12.50 13.29 18.79
CA TRP A 436 13.59 12.45 18.29
C TRP A 436 13.58 12.36 16.76
N MET A 437 12.42 12.11 16.16
CA MET A 437 12.27 12.05 14.70
C MET A 437 12.63 13.36 14.02
N LYS A 438 12.27 14.51 14.59
CA LYS A 438 12.66 15.84 14.06
C LYS A 438 14.17 16.06 14.10
N GLU A 439 14.88 15.56 15.12
CA GLU A 439 16.34 15.62 15.14
C GLU A 439 16.96 14.66 14.10
N LEU A 440 16.47 13.44 14.01
CA LEU A 440 16.93 12.47 13.02
C LEU A 440 16.75 12.96 11.58
N SER A 441 15.61 13.59 11.27
CA SER A 441 15.31 14.11 9.93
C SER A 441 16.26 15.22 9.45
N LYS A 442 17.03 15.85 10.35
CA LYS A 442 18.05 16.84 9.97
C LYS A 442 19.28 16.20 9.35
N THR A 443 19.56 14.94 9.64
CA THR A 443 20.76 14.22 9.21
C THR A 443 20.46 13.06 8.28
N THR A 444 19.26 12.53 8.33
CA THR A 444 18.83 11.32 7.58
C THR A 444 17.57 11.65 6.78
N SER A 445 17.59 11.36 5.46
CA SER A 445 16.37 11.43 4.65
C SER A 445 15.43 10.31 5.08
N LEU A 446 14.18 10.66 5.37
CA LEU A 446 13.10 9.73 5.69
C LEU A 446 12.31 9.30 4.44
N ASP A 447 12.71 9.76 3.25
CA ASP A 447 12.04 9.39 2.01
C ASP A 447 12.08 7.87 1.83
N PRO A 448 10.94 7.22 1.60
CA PRO A 448 10.92 5.79 1.39
C PRO A 448 11.62 5.43 0.09
N VAL A 449 12.56 4.49 0.15
CA VAL A 449 13.32 4.02 -1.01
C VAL A 449 12.81 2.64 -1.42
N LYS A 450 12.59 2.44 -2.72
CA LYS A 450 12.30 1.11 -3.30
C LYS A 450 13.46 0.69 -4.19
N PRO A 451 14.06 -0.48 -3.94
CA PRO A 451 15.06 -1.04 -4.86
C PRO A 451 14.36 -1.46 -6.16
N VAL A 452 15.04 -1.23 -7.26
CA VAL A 452 14.68 -1.67 -8.60
C VAL A 452 15.69 -2.75 -9.03
N ASP A 453 15.24 -3.92 -9.37
CA ASP A 453 16.13 -5.00 -9.81
C ASP A 453 16.59 -4.81 -11.26
N VAL A 454 15.66 -4.52 -12.18
CA VAL A 454 15.96 -4.42 -13.62
C VAL A 454 15.08 -3.35 -14.28
N LEU A 455 15.68 -2.61 -15.21
CA LEU A 455 14.92 -1.78 -16.15
C LEU A 455 14.37 -2.65 -17.27
N LEU A 456 13.06 -2.61 -17.50
CA LEU A 456 12.39 -3.31 -18.59
C LEU A 456 11.89 -2.33 -19.65
N THR A 457 11.91 -2.79 -20.88
CA THR A 457 11.20 -2.18 -21.99
C THR A 457 9.88 -2.92 -22.24
N GLU A 458 8.95 -2.32 -22.96
CA GLU A 458 7.69 -2.96 -23.38
C GLU A 458 7.93 -4.32 -24.07
N ASN A 459 8.97 -4.42 -24.89
CA ASN A 459 9.33 -5.64 -25.62
C ASN A 459 9.79 -6.78 -24.70
N ASP A 460 10.22 -6.50 -23.49
CA ASP A 460 10.63 -7.50 -22.50
C ASP A 460 9.41 -8.16 -21.81
N ILE A 461 8.23 -7.55 -21.88
CA ILE A 461 7.01 -7.99 -21.19
C ILE A 461 6.29 -9.05 -22.04
N THR A 462 6.84 -10.24 -22.11
CA THR A 462 6.29 -11.36 -22.87
C THR A 462 5.99 -12.56 -21.97
N ILE A 463 5.01 -13.38 -22.36
CA ILE A 463 4.69 -14.63 -21.64
C ILE A 463 5.94 -15.50 -21.49
N LYS A 464 6.79 -15.55 -22.53
CA LYS A 464 8.04 -16.33 -22.48
C LYS A 464 8.97 -15.83 -21.38
N ASN A 465 9.27 -14.53 -21.35
CA ASN A 465 10.16 -13.96 -20.34
C ASN A 465 9.59 -14.11 -18.92
N ILE A 466 8.26 -13.97 -18.76
CA ILE A 466 7.60 -14.15 -17.45
C ILE A 466 7.70 -15.62 -17.01
N ARG A 467 7.52 -16.59 -17.90
CA ARG A 467 7.74 -18.02 -17.59
C ARG A 467 9.17 -18.30 -17.18
N ASP A 468 10.13 -17.70 -17.87
CA ASP A 468 11.55 -17.84 -17.53
C ASP A 468 11.86 -17.23 -16.14
N MET A 469 11.28 -16.07 -15.81
CA MET A 469 11.38 -15.48 -14.48
C MET A 469 10.71 -16.35 -13.40
N ASN A 470 9.60 -17.01 -13.72
CA ASN A 470 8.91 -17.91 -12.78
C ASN A 470 9.75 -19.14 -12.40
N ARG A 471 10.82 -19.47 -13.12
CA ARG A 471 11.81 -20.49 -12.69
C ARG A 471 12.55 -20.08 -11.42
N LEU A 472 12.55 -18.78 -11.10
CA LEU A 472 13.14 -18.26 -9.88
C LEU A 472 12.21 -18.36 -8.66
N ARG A 473 10.97 -18.85 -8.80
CA ARG A 473 10.04 -19.05 -7.67
C ARG A 473 10.47 -20.24 -6.79
N PRO A 474 10.07 -20.27 -5.50
CA PRO A 474 9.24 -19.29 -4.78
C PRO A 474 10.00 -18.03 -4.36
N PHE A 475 9.27 -16.91 -4.21
CA PHE A 475 9.79 -15.65 -3.70
C PHE A 475 9.40 -15.43 -2.24
N GLY A 476 10.25 -14.75 -1.47
CA GLY A 476 10.03 -14.46 -0.05
C GLY A 476 11.14 -13.61 0.55
N THR A 477 11.33 -13.70 1.85
CA THR A 477 12.40 -12.99 2.57
C THR A 477 13.76 -13.41 2.02
N ASP A 478 14.69 -12.46 1.87
CA ASP A 478 16.03 -12.59 1.27
C ASP A 478 16.07 -13.02 -0.21
N PHE A 479 14.94 -13.42 -0.76
CA PHE A 479 14.78 -13.69 -2.17
C PHE A 479 13.45 -13.11 -2.69
N SER A 480 13.34 -11.80 -2.62
CA SER A 480 12.12 -11.06 -2.97
C SER A 480 11.75 -11.18 -4.45
N ARG A 481 10.45 -11.07 -4.76
CA ARG A 481 9.96 -10.94 -6.13
C ARG A 481 10.65 -9.78 -6.84
N PRO A 482 11.14 -9.95 -8.07
CA PRO A 482 11.79 -8.87 -8.81
C PRO A 482 10.87 -7.67 -9.02
N ILE A 483 11.43 -6.48 -8.79
CA ILE A 483 10.79 -5.19 -9.02
C ILE A 483 11.43 -4.54 -10.24
N PHE A 484 10.59 -4.10 -11.15
CA PHE A 484 10.98 -3.54 -12.43
C PHE A 484 10.59 -2.07 -12.53
N GLU A 485 11.43 -1.28 -13.14
CA GLU A 485 11.14 0.06 -13.59
C GLU A 485 10.95 0.05 -15.11
N MET A 486 9.93 0.73 -15.58
CA MET A 486 9.58 0.89 -16.97
C MET A 486 9.29 2.35 -17.23
N ASP A 487 10.01 2.93 -18.17
CA ASP A 487 9.93 4.35 -18.49
C ASP A 487 9.08 4.61 -19.75
N ASP A 488 8.51 5.80 -19.82
CA ASP A 488 7.86 6.37 -20.99
C ASP A 488 6.74 5.50 -21.58
N LEU A 489 5.98 4.78 -20.75
CA LEU A 489 4.86 3.98 -21.21
C LEU A 489 3.65 4.86 -21.55
N SER A 490 3.17 4.79 -22.79
CA SER A 490 1.93 5.46 -23.20
C SER A 490 0.71 4.81 -22.52
N VAL A 491 -0.26 5.62 -22.12
CA VAL A 491 -1.51 5.17 -21.49
C VAL A 491 -2.63 5.22 -22.52
N SER A 492 -3.12 4.06 -22.97
CA SER A 492 -4.21 3.99 -23.97
C SER A 492 -5.59 3.93 -23.33
N SER A 493 -5.72 3.42 -22.12
CA SER A 493 -6.97 3.48 -21.36
C SER A 493 -6.73 3.43 -19.83
N VAL A 494 -7.60 4.10 -19.08
CA VAL A 494 -7.63 4.09 -17.61
C VAL A 494 -9.06 3.86 -17.16
N LYS A 495 -9.25 2.98 -16.18
CA LYS A 495 -10.57 2.71 -15.61
C LYS A 495 -10.46 2.33 -14.15
N ALA A 496 -11.22 3.02 -13.29
CA ALA A 496 -11.42 2.61 -11.91
C ALA A 496 -12.32 1.37 -11.84
N ILE A 497 -11.87 0.34 -11.12
CA ILE A 497 -12.52 -0.96 -10.97
C ILE A 497 -12.75 -1.31 -9.50
N GLY A 498 -13.54 -2.37 -9.24
CA GLY A 498 -13.99 -2.76 -7.90
C GLY A 498 -15.35 -2.13 -7.54
N GLN A 499 -16.02 -2.67 -6.52
CA GLN A 499 -17.34 -2.16 -6.10
C GLN A 499 -17.31 -0.69 -5.67
N GLN A 500 -16.24 -0.28 -5.00
CA GLN A 500 -16.02 1.09 -4.52
C GLN A 500 -15.15 1.91 -5.48
N LYS A 501 -14.80 1.39 -6.67
CA LYS A 501 -13.89 2.03 -7.64
C LYS A 501 -12.54 2.44 -7.03
N ASN A 502 -12.04 1.65 -6.10
CA ASN A 502 -10.82 1.92 -5.36
C ASN A 502 -9.54 1.37 -6.01
N HIS A 503 -9.65 0.63 -7.12
CA HIS A 503 -8.50 0.11 -7.87
C HIS A 503 -8.48 0.68 -9.28
N LEU A 504 -7.30 0.70 -9.92
CA LEU A 504 -7.17 1.06 -11.33
C LEU A 504 -6.81 -0.13 -12.20
N LYS A 505 -7.42 -0.18 -13.37
CA LYS A 505 -6.98 -0.99 -14.51
C LYS A 505 -6.54 -0.05 -15.63
N LEU A 506 -5.30 -0.22 -16.09
CA LEU A 506 -4.74 0.53 -17.19
C LEU A 506 -4.45 -0.40 -18.37
N THR A 507 -4.40 0.18 -19.57
CA THR A 507 -3.83 -0.46 -20.76
C THR A 507 -2.67 0.40 -21.21
N LEU A 508 -1.49 -0.20 -21.35
CA LEU A 508 -0.22 0.49 -21.48
C LEU A 508 0.52 0.05 -22.76
N GLY A 509 1.27 0.98 -23.32
CA GLY A 509 2.15 0.74 -24.46
C GLY A 509 1.42 0.48 -25.77
N GLU A 510 2.18 0.28 -26.83
CA GLU A 510 1.67 -0.09 -28.15
C GLU A 510 1.14 -1.54 -28.18
N SER A 511 1.68 -2.40 -27.32
CA SER A 511 1.28 -3.81 -27.17
C SER A 511 0.01 -4.00 -26.31
N ASN A 512 -0.59 -2.95 -25.82
CA ASN A 512 -1.83 -2.97 -25.02
C ASN A 512 -1.71 -3.87 -23.76
N ILE A 513 -0.62 -3.73 -23.01
CA ILE A 513 -0.35 -4.51 -21.81
C ILE A 513 -1.33 -4.10 -20.70
N ALA A 514 -2.05 -5.07 -20.15
CA ALA A 514 -2.93 -4.84 -19.00
C ALA A 514 -2.10 -4.57 -17.74
N ALA A 515 -2.47 -3.54 -16.97
CA ALA A 515 -1.84 -3.21 -15.71
C ALA A 515 -2.89 -2.96 -14.62
N LEU A 516 -2.59 -3.40 -13.40
CA LEU A 516 -3.43 -3.21 -12.22
C LEU A 516 -2.69 -2.38 -11.18
N PHE A 517 -3.36 -1.38 -10.64
CA PHE A 517 -2.85 -0.57 -9.53
C PHE A 517 -3.88 -0.58 -8.39
N TRP A 518 -3.58 -1.38 -7.38
CA TRP A 518 -4.48 -1.61 -6.27
C TRP A 518 -4.58 -0.37 -5.36
N GLN A 519 -5.79 -0.09 -4.83
CA GLN A 519 -6.10 1.01 -3.90
C GLN A 519 -5.80 2.43 -4.43
N ASN A 520 -5.62 2.60 -5.75
CA ASN A 520 -5.29 3.87 -6.39
C ASN A 520 -6.35 4.34 -7.40
N GLY A 521 -7.61 3.93 -7.20
CA GLY A 521 -8.73 4.32 -8.07
C GLY A 521 -8.93 5.84 -8.20
N HIS A 522 -8.54 6.61 -7.17
CA HIS A 522 -8.62 8.05 -7.14
C HIS A 522 -7.75 8.74 -8.20
N LEU A 523 -6.70 8.08 -8.72
CA LEU A 523 -5.83 8.61 -9.76
C LEU A 523 -6.42 8.51 -11.18
N GLU A 524 -7.61 7.88 -11.37
CA GLU A 524 -8.23 7.75 -12.69
C GLU A 524 -8.30 9.09 -13.47
N PRO A 525 -8.74 10.21 -12.85
CA PRO A 525 -8.82 11.48 -13.58
C PRO A 525 -7.45 12.02 -14.02
N GLU A 526 -6.41 11.81 -13.21
CA GLU A 526 -5.07 12.33 -13.44
C GLU A 526 -4.34 11.57 -14.56
N LEU A 527 -4.64 10.28 -14.71
CA LEU A 527 -4.01 9.39 -15.70
C LEU A 527 -4.72 9.41 -17.07
N GLN A 528 -5.85 10.09 -17.22
CA GLN A 528 -6.55 10.28 -18.49
C GLN A 528 -5.87 11.29 -19.44
N ASP A 529 -4.76 11.89 -19.03
CA ASP A 529 -4.09 12.99 -19.74
C ASP A 529 -3.18 12.54 -20.91
N GLU A 530 -3.23 11.26 -21.33
CA GLU A 530 -2.45 10.71 -22.46
C GLU A 530 -0.92 10.97 -22.39
N GLN A 531 -0.42 11.39 -21.23
CA GLN A 531 1.02 11.56 -21.02
C GLN A 531 1.69 10.21 -20.74
N PRO A 532 2.94 10.02 -21.18
CA PRO A 532 3.68 8.83 -20.81
C PRO A 532 3.93 8.82 -19.30
N ILE A 533 3.90 7.63 -18.75
CA ILE A 533 4.14 7.39 -17.32
C ILE A 533 5.33 6.45 -17.13
N ASN A 534 6.03 6.66 -16.04
CA ASN A 534 7.01 5.70 -15.53
C ASN A 534 6.34 4.83 -14.46
N ILE A 535 6.62 3.56 -14.48
CA ILE A 535 6.00 2.57 -13.59
C ILE A 535 7.06 1.81 -12.83
N LEU A 536 6.82 1.63 -11.55
CA LEU A 536 7.48 0.64 -10.71
C LEU A 536 6.51 -0.50 -10.43
N GLY A 537 6.94 -1.74 -10.64
CA GLY A 537 6.05 -2.87 -10.38
C GLY A 537 6.65 -4.23 -10.73
N SER A 538 5.79 -5.23 -10.73
CA SER A 538 6.14 -6.60 -11.12
C SER A 538 5.31 -7.06 -12.31
N VAL A 539 5.78 -8.13 -12.98
CA VAL A 539 5.09 -8.74 -14.11
C VAL A 539 4.60 -10.13 -13.75
N GLN A 540 3.45 -10.51 -14.29
CA GLN A 540 2.86 -11.83 -14.11
C GLN A 540 2.09 -12.27 -15.35
N ILE A 541 1.72 -13.55 -15.40
CA ILE A 541 0.80 -14.08 -16.41
C ILE A 541 -0.60 -14.02 -15.83
N ASN A 542 -1.50 -13.33 -16.51
CA ASN A 542 -2.94 -13.39 -16.25
C ASN A 542 -3.54 -14.48 -17.12
N GLU A 543 -4.31 -15.39 -16.50
CA GLU A 543 -5.03 -16.43 -17.20
C GLU A 543 -6.55 -16.22 -17.03
N TRP A 544 -7.24 -16.14 -18.14
CA TRP A 544 -8.69 -15.98 -18.16
C TRP A 544 -9.30 -16.79 -19.29
N ASN A 545 -10.23 -17.70 -18.95
CA ASN A 545 -10.87 -18.61 -19.91
C ASN A 545 -9.87 -19.38 -20.79
N GLY A 546 -8.75 -19.82 -20.23
CA GLY A 546 -7.69 -20.53 -20.94
C GLY A 546 -6.77 -19.65 -21.81
N ASN A 547 -7.01 -18.34 -21.86
CA ASN A 547 -6.15 -17.39 -22.56
C ASN A 547 -5.13 -16.78 -21.58
N GLN A 548 -3.85 -16.86 -21.93
CA GLN A 548 -2.78 -16.26 -21.15
C GLN A 548 -2.34 -14.95 -21.77
N SER A 549 -2.14 -13.93 -20.93
CA SER A 549 -1.62 -12.63 -21.33
C SER A 549 -0.66 -12.09 -20.27
N PRO A 550 0.34 -11.28 -20.66
CA PRO A 550 1.19 -10.60 -19.70
C PRO A 550 0.38 -9.51 -18.98
N GLN A 551 0.64 -9.32 -17.70
CA GLN A 551 0.01 -8.31 -16.86
C GLN A 551 1.05 -7.67 -15.95
N LEU A 552 0.94 -6.35 -15.76
CA LEU A 552 1.72 -5.58 -14.80
C LEU A 552 0.94 -5.42 -13.49
N ILE A 553 1.62 -5.57 -12.37
CA ILE A 553 1.12 -5.18 -11.06
C ILE A 553 1.91 -3.97 -10.61
N ILE A 554 1.27 -2.81 -10.64
CA ILE A 554 1.87 -1.53 -10.35
C ILE A 554 2.00 -1.34 -8.84
N GLN A 555 3.16 -0.91 -8.39
CA GLN A 555 3.44 -0.53 -7.01
C GLN A 555 3.57 0.98 -6.84
N ASP A 556 4.03 1.68 -7.88
CA ASP A 556 4.19 3.13 -7.89
C ASP A 556 4.16 3.67 -9.31
N ILE A 557 3.79 4.93 -9.46
CA ILE A 557 3.75 5.63 -10.75
C ILE A 557 4.44 6.99 -10.60
N ALA A 558 5.24 7.36 -11.60
CA ALA A 558 5.78 8.69 -11.74
C ALA A 558 5.36 9.32 -13.08
N MET A 559 5.06 10.59 -13.06
CA MET A 559 4.78 11.38 -14.25
C MET A 559 5.61 12.67 -14.18
N ASN A 560 6.62 12.77 -15.02
CA ASN A 560 7.64 13.83 -14.95
C ASN A 560 7.20 15.15 -15.59
N GLU A 561 6.21 15.11 -16.46
CA GLU A 561 5.68 16.30 -17.13
C GLU A 561 4.57 17.00 -16.33
N GLN A 562 4.49 18.34 -16.50
CA GLN A 562 3.38 19.12 -15.96
C GLN A 562 2.05 18.63 -16.56
N GLN A 563 1.08 18.37 -15.71
CA GLN A 563 -0.25 17.94 -16.12
C GLN A 563 -1.19 19.12 -16.27
N ILE A 564 -1.95 19.13 -17.36
CA ILE A 564 -3.04 20.07 -17.61
C ILE A 564 -4.31 19.23 -17.71
N LEU A 565 -5.24 19.43 -16.77
CA LEU A 565 -6.36 18.53 -16.53
C LEU A 565 -7.70 19.21 -16.83
N ASP A 566 -8.54 18.59 -17.68
CA ASP A 566 -9.84 19.13 -18.04
C ASP A 566 -10.95 18.79 -17.02
N TYR A 567 -11.37 19.80 -16.28
CA TYR A 567 -12.46 19.76 -15.31
C TYR A 567 -13.63 20.70 -15.66
N ARG A 568 -13.74 21.12 -16.93
CA ARG A 568 -14.81 22.01 -17.41
C ARG A 568 -16.20 21.35 -17.38
N SER A 569 -16.26 20.03 -17.27
CA SER A 569 -17.54 19.31 -17.18
C SER A 569 -18.15 19.44 -15.79
N LYS A 570 -19.42 19.86 -15.69
CA LYS A 570 -20.18 19.93 -14.43
C LYS A 570 -20.31 18.58 -13.68
N ARG A 571 -19.94 17.47 -14.31
CA ARG A 571 -19.97 16.12 -13.73
C ARG A 571 -18.68 15.75 -13.00
N LYS A 572 -17.60 16.52 -13.17
CA LYS A 572 -16.31 16.29 -12.52
C LYS A 572 -16.19 17.21 -11.31
N SER A 573 -15.91 16.65 -10.16
CA SER A 573 -15.50 17.39 -8.95
C SER A 573 -13.99 17.29 -8.80
N LEU A 574 -13.37 18.35 -8.25
CA LEU A 574 -11.95 18.31 -7.92
C LEU A 574 -11.67 17.20 -6.89
N PRO A 575 -10.55 16.50 -7.01
CA PRO A 575 -10.18 15.41 -6.08
C PRO A 575 -9.66 15.90 -4.72
N PHE A 576 -9.72 17.20 -4.47
CA PHE A 576 -9.27 17.86 -3.23
C PHE A 576 -10.17 19.05 -2.91
N THR A 577 -10.00 19.62 -1.72
CA THR A 577 -10.68 20.87 -1.32
C THR A 577 -9.85 22.08 -1.74
N GLU A 578 -10.49 23.11 -2.30
CA GLU A 578 -9.81 24.33 -2.76
C GLU A 578 -9.16 25.17 -1.63
N ASN A 579 -9.39 24.81 -0.36
CA ASN A 579 -8.86 25.52 0.81
C ASN A 579 -7.47 25.06 1.24
N ASP A 580 -6.86 24.12 0.51
CA ASP A 580 -5.52 23.62 0.83
C ASP A 580 -4.47 24.70 0.57
N GLU A 581 -3.57 24.92 1.52
CA GLU A 581 -2.51 25.94 1.46
C GLU A 581 -1.53 25.71 0.29
N ASN A 582 -1.42 24.49 -0.23
CA ASN A 582 -0.55 24.15 -1.36
C ASN A 582 -1.21 24.35 -2.73
N ILE A 583 -2.37 24.98 -2.80
CA ILE A 583 -3.11 25.22 -4.02
C ILE A 583 -3.24 26.72 -4.27
N VAL A 584 -3.07 27.14 -5.51
CA VAL A 584 -3.44 28.50 -5.99
C VAL A 584 -4.70 28.41 -6.82
N VAL A 585 -5.70 29.21 -6.49
CA VAL A 585 -6.96 29.30 -7.22
C VAL A 585 -7.02 30.64 -7.95
N LEU A 586 -7.10 30.60 -9.28
CA LEU A 586 -7.27 31.80 -10.11
C LEU A 586 -8.75 32.10 -10.35
N ILE A 587 -9.15 33.32 -9.99
CA ILE A 587 -10.52 33.78 -10.05
C ILE A 587 -10.67 35.07 -10.87
N HIS A 588 -11.88 35.30 -11.37
CA HIS A 588 -12.19 36.54 -12.10
C HIS A 588 -12.19 37.77 -11.15
N PRO A 589 -11.70 38.95 -11.55
CA PRO A 589 -11.66 40.16 -10.71
C PRO A 589 -13.01 40.62 -10.14
N LYS A 590 -14.13 40.13 -10.67
CA LYS A 590 -15.48 40.41 -10.15
C LYS A 590 -15.99 39.36 -9.17
N SER A 591 -15.26 38.29 -8.96
CA SER A 591 -15.59 37.25 -7.97
C SER A 591 -15.07 37.68 -6.61
N ASP A 592 -15.80 37.34 -5.55
CA ASP A 592 -15.35 37.61 -4.18
C ASP A 592 -14.30 36.59 -3.78
N LYS A 593 -13.20 37.03 -3.18
CA LYS A 593 -12.21 36.15 -2.55
C LYS A 593 -12.79 35.58 -1.26
N VAL A 594 -12.81 34.26 -1.14
CA VAL A 594 -13.31 33.56 0.05
C VAL A 594 -12.14 32.98 0.85
N ASN A 595 -11.06 32.55 0.15
CA ASN A 595 -9.92 31.91 0.76
C ASN A 595 -8.62 32.71 0.53
N ALA A 596 -7.63 32.50 1.38
CA ALA A 596 -6.34 33.23 1.30
C ALA A 596 -5.50 32.84 0.09
N ASN A 597 -5.72 31.66 -0.49
CA ASN A 597 -5.04 31.12 -1.66
C ASN A 597 -5.70 31.47 -2.99
N GLU A 598 -6.68 32.39 -2.98
CA GLU A 598 -7.37 32.88 -4.18
C GLU A 598 -6.72 34.18 -4.69
N TYR A 599 -6.41 34.20 -5.97
CA TYR A 599 -5.77 35.33 -6.66
C TYR A 599 -6.59 35.74 -7.88
N TYR A 600 -6.68 37.04 -8.15
CA TYR A 600 -7.26 37.51 -9.40
C TYR A 600 -6.29 37.28 -10.56
N TYR A 601 -6.83 36.99 -11.74
CA TYR A 601 -6.01 36.94 -12.95
C TYR A 601 -5.24 38.27 -13.13
N GLY A 602 -3.93 38.17 -13.38
CA GLY A 602 -3.03 39.31 -13.52
C GLY A 602 -2.52 39.92 -12.20
N GLU A 603 -2.96 39.43 -11.05
CA GLU A 603 -2.45 39.83 -9.72
C GLU A 603 -1.05 39.23 -9.47
N GLU A 604 -0.22 39.89 -8.65
CA GLU A 604 1.06 39.34 -8.21
C GLU A 604 0.85 38.15 -7.27
N ILE A 605 1.42 36.98 -7.63
CA ILE A 605 1.28 35.73 -6.87
C ILE A 605 2.60 35.45 -6.16
N LYS A 606 2.57 35.45 -4.82
CA LYS A 606 3.77 35.21 -3.99
C LYS A 606 3.85 33.80 -3.42
N GLN A 607 2.79 33.03 -3.59
CA GLN A 607 2.69 31.68 -3.04
C GLN A 607 3.33 30.67 -3.99
N GLN A 608 4.17 29.78 -3.43
CA GLN A 608 4.59 28.57 -4.13
C GLN A 608 3.47 27.54 -4.06
N THR A 609 3.27 26.79 -5.13
CA THR A 609 2.18 25.79 -5.21
C THR A 609 2.56 24.62 -6.10
N ASP A 610 2.04 23.44 -5.74
CA ASP A 610 2.11 22.26 -6.60
C ASP A 610 0.89 22.18 -7.54
N LYS A 611 -0.24 22.83 -7.19
CA LYS A 611 -1.51 22.73 -7.91
C LYS A 611 -2.09 24.10 -8.18
N VAL A 612 -2.58 24.31 -9.41
CA VAL A 612 -3.26 25.53 -9.83
C VAL A 612 -4.66 25.18 -10.31
N VAL A 613 -5.67 25.94 -9.90
CA VAL A 613 -7.05 25.81 -10.36
C VAL A 613 -7.47 27.06 -11.10
N LEU A 614 -7.84 26.94 -12.37
CA LEU A 614 -8.52 28.00 -13.10
C LEU A 614 -10.02 27.88 -12.80
N ARG A 615 -10.48 28.53 -11.73
CA ARG A 615 -11.87 28.40 -11.27
C ARG A 615 -12.84 29.19 -12.16
N ASP A 616 -12.51 30.45 -12.47
CA ASP A 616 -13.34 31.32 -13.30
C ASP A 616 -12.69 31.57 -14.64
N LEU A 617 -13.46 32.13 -15.61
CA LEU A 617 -12.91 32.63 -16.84
C LEU A 617 -12.05 33.89 -16.62
N PRO A 618 -10.86 33.98 -17.21
CA PRO A 618 -10.04 35.20 -17.14
C PRO A 618 -10.70 36.38 -17.87
N THR A 619 -10.24 37.60 -17.59
CA THR A 619 -10.69 38.80 -18.27
C THR A 619 -10.16 38.86 -19.71
N SER A 620 -8.91 38.43 -19.92
CA SER A 620 -8.23 38.31 -21.21
C SER A 620 -7.29 37.12 -21.23
N MET A 621 -6.89 36.67 -22.40
CA MET A 621 -5.87 35.63 -22.55
C MET A 621 -4.49 36.09 -22.07
N GLU A 622 -4.22 37.41 -22.13
CA GLU A 622 -3.00 38.01 -21.61
C GLU A 622 -2.94 37.92 -20.06
N ASP A 623 -4.04 38.20 -19.36
CA ASP A 623 -4.11 38.07 -17.91
C ASP A 623 -3.88 36.62 -17.47
N LEU A 624 -4.39 35.64 -18.20
CA LEU A 624 -4.16 34.24 -17.97
C LEU A 624 -2.67 33.88 -18.16
N SER A 625 -2.09 34.33 -19.29
CA SER A 625 -0.67 34.11 -19.58
C SER A 625 0.23 34.69 -18.48
N ASN A 626 -0.02 35.96 -18.10
CA ASN A 626 0.75 36.65 -17.06
C ASN A 626 0.64 35.95 -15.70
N SER A 627 -0.51 35.38 -15.37
CA SER A 627 -0.69 34.63 -14.12
C SER A 627 0.06 33.30 -14.16
N LEU A 628 -0.03 32.54 -15.27
CA LEU A 628 0.64 31.27 -15.42
C LEU A 628 2.16 31.38 -15.40
N GLN A 629 2.72 32.43 -15.98
CA GLN A 629 4.18 32.68 -16.01
C GLN A 629 4.77 32.98 -14.62
N GLN A 630 3.96 33.38 -13.64
CA GLN A 630 4.40 33.62 -12.26
C GLN A 630 4.43 32.35 -11.42
N LEU A 631 3.87 31.24 -11.91
CA LEU A 631 3.64 30.03 -11.12
C LEU A 631 4.55 28.90 -11.58
N GLN A 632 5.10 28.19 -10.60
CA GLN A 632 5.69 26.87 -10.77
C GLN A 632 4.75 25.84 -10.15
N PHE A 633 4.25 24.91 -10.96
CA PHE A 633 3.28 23.91 -10.51
C PHE A 633 3.50 22.59 -11.23
N SER A 634 2.97 21.54 -10.62
CA SER A 634 2.94 20.18 -11.18
C SER A 634 1.63 19.90 -11.93
N GLN A 635 0.52 20.47 -11.45
CA GLN A 635 -0.82 20.19 -11.98
C GLN A 635 -1.63 21.47 -12.15
N LEU A 636 -2.30 21.62 -13.31
CA LEU A 636 -3.22 22.70 -13.62
C LEU A 636 -4.61 22.13 -13.90
N TYR A 637 -5.59 22.51 -13.10
CA TYR A 637 -6.98 22.08 -13.23
C TYR A 637 -7.81 23.18 -13.91
N ILE A 638 -8.42 22.87 -15.06
CA ILE A 638 -9.23 23.82 -15.84
C ILE A 638 -10.70 23.59 -15.51
N VAL A 639 -11.28 24.40 -14.64
CA VAL A 639 -12.69 24.28 -14.18
C VAL A 639 -13.59 25.26 -14.93
N LEU A 640 -13.22 26.54 -15.01
CA LEU A 640 -13.85 27.63 -15.76
C LEU A 640 -15.36 27.77 -15.48
N GLN A 641 -15.73 27.97 -14.22
CA GLN A 641 -17.12 28.23 -13.85
C GLN A 641 -17.64 29.50 -14.55
N HIS A 642 -18.81 29.40 -15.12
CA HIS A 642 -19.48 30.55 -15.78
C HIS A 642 -21.00 30.38 -15.74
N ASN A 643 -21.71 31.48 -15.51
CA ASN A 643 -23.17 31.47 -15.45
C ASN A 643 -23.84 31.68 -16.82
N HIS A 644 -23.20 32.45 -17.72
CA HIS A 644 -23.72 32.78 -19.03
C HIS A 644 -22.57 33.02 -20.02
N SER A 645 -22.63 32.36 -21.18
CA SER A 645 -21.69 32.56 -22.26
C SER A 645 -22.27 33.56 -23.25
N ILE A 646 -21.45 34.53 -23.69
CA ILE A 646 -21.80 35.52 -24.69
C ILE A 646 -21.30 35.15 -26.10
N TYR A 647 -20.55 34.08 -26.23
CA TYR A 647 -19.95 33.67 -27.50
C TYR A 647 -20.99 33.46 -28.60
N PHE A 648 -22.08 32.74 -28.30
CA PHE A 648 -23.17 32.51 -29.27
C PHE A 648 -24.09 33.71 -29.51
N ASP A 649 -24.08 34.69 -28.62
CA ASP A 649 -24.82 35.94 -28.86
C ASP A 649 -24.10 36.85 -29.87
N GLY A 650 -22.78 36.71 -29.94
CA GLY A 650 -21.94 37.42 -30.91
C GLY A 650 -21.85 38.92 -30.66
N ILE A 651 -21.24 39.58 -31.61
CA ILE A 651 -21.25 41.03 -31.76
C ILE A 651 -22.09 41.37 -33.00
N PRO A 652 -23.07 42.27 -32.89
CA PRO A 652 -23.85 42.70 -34.04
C PRO A 652 -22.95 43.22 -35.17
N ASN A 653 -23.27 42.87 -36.39
CA ASN A 653 -22.51 43.39 -37.51
C ASN A 653 -22.74 44.92 -37.68
N MET A 654 -21.87 45.58 -38.41
CA MET A 654 -21.88 47.02 -38.57
C MET A 654 -23.22 47.56 -39.15
N ASP A 655 -23.94 46.77 -39.91
CA ASP A 655 -25.21 47.16 -40.46
C ASP A 655 -26.33 47.23 -39.41
N VAL A 656 -26.30 46.35 -38.42
CA VAL A 656 -27.22 46.40 -37.27
C VAL A 656 -26.92 47.62 -36.40
N PHE A 657 -25.65 47.93 -36.15
CA PHE A 657 -25.26 49.18 -35.48
C PHE A 657 -25.73 50.42 -36.22
N LYS A 658 -25.55 50.48 -37.54
CA LYS A 658 -26.04 51.59 -38.39
C LYS A 658 -27.57 51.73 -38.36
N LYS A 659 -28.31 50.62 -38.44
CA LYS A 659 -29.78 50.61 -38.36
C LYS A 659 -30.25 51.09 -36.98
N CYS A 660 -29.61 50.62 -35.88
CA CYS A 660 -29.91 51.05 -34.52
C CYS A 660 -29.69 52.58 -34.40
N TYR A 661 -28.52 53.07 -34.80
CA TYR A 661 -28.20 54.50 -34.72
C TYR A 661 -29.13 55.36 -35.55
N LYS A 662 -29.50 54.94 -36.79
CA LYS A 662 -30.43 55.60 -37.61
C LYS A 662 -31.84 55.69 -37.00
N ALA A 663 -32.31 54.62 -36.36
CA ALA A 663 -33.58 54.59 -35.64
C ALA A 663 -33.61 55.61 -34.47
N LEU A 664 -32.49 55.71 -33.73
CA LEU A 664 -32.35 56.70 -32.65
C LEU A 664 -32.31 58.14 -33.19
N ILE A 665 -31.59 58.41 -34.29
CA ILE A 665 -31.53 59.71 -34.93
C ILE A 665 -32.95 60.17 -35.36
N THR A 666 -33.72 59.25 -35.93
CA THR A 666 -35.09 59.62 -36.47
C THR A 666 -36.00 60.00 -35.28
N LYS A 667 -35.85 59.46 -34.10
CA LYS A 667 -36.68 59.76 -32.93
C LYS A 667 -36.15 60.90 -32.09
N GLN A 668 -34.86 61.26 -32.22
CA GLN A 668 -34.11 62.25 -31.42
C GLN A 668 -34.04 61.94 -29.95
N GLU A 669 -35.10 61.42 -29.36
CA GLU A 669 -35.22 60.99 -27.97
C GLU A 669 -35.98 59.65 -27.89
N THR A 670 -35.51 58.70 -27.15
CA THR A 670 -36.09 57.36 -27.04
C THR A 670 -36.14 56.91 -25.59
N ASN A 671 -37.33 56.55 -25.11
CA ASN A 671 -37.50 55.96 -23.78
C ASN A 671 -37.29 54.45 -23.88
N ILE A 672 -36.13 53.96 -23.40
CA ILE A 672 -35.75 52.55 -23.54
C ILE A 672 -36.67 51.62 -22.73
N GLN A 673 -37.20 52.06 -21.60
CA GLN A 673 -38.15 51.25 -20.83
C GLN A 673 -39.48 51.00 -21.53
N LYS A 674 -39.96 52.00 -22.27
CA LYS A 674 -41.22 51.91 -23.01
C LYS A 674 -41.08 51.39 -24.45
N GLU A 675 -40.01 51.76 -25.10
CA GLU A 675 -39.84 51.56 -26.56
C GLU A 675 -38.75 50.53 -26.89
N GLY A 676 -37.99 50.04 -25.90
CA GLY A 676 -36.87 49.12 -26.13
C GLY A 676 -37.28 47.82 -26.82
N MET A 677 -38.43 47.25 -26.48
CA MET A 677 -38.94 46.04 -27.14
C MET A 677 -39.33 46.28 -28.61
N LEU A 678 -39.91 47.41 -28.92
CA LEU A 678 -40.24 47.79 -30.31
C LEU A 678 -38.97 47.99 -31.14
N LEU A 679 -37.95 48.58 -30.54
CA LEU A 679 -36.64 48.75 -31.16
C LEU A 679 -35.96 47.40 -31.42
N CYS A 680 -36.03 46.47 -30.47
CA CYS A 680 -35.55 45.10 -30.62
C CYS A 680 -36.24 44.41 -31.82
N GLN A 681 -37.56 44.53 -31.93
CA GLN A 681 -38.32 43.95 -33.05
C GLN A 681 -37.89 44.57 -34.39
N HIS A 682 -37.76 45.90 -34.46
CA HIS A 682 -37.31 46.61 -35.65
C HIS A 682 -35.89 46.19 -36.10
N LEU A 683 -35.02 45.92 -35.16
CA LEU A 683 -33.63 45.51 -35.42
C LEU A 683 -33.45 43.98 -35.55
N SER A 684 -34.50 43.21 -35.32
CA SER A 684 -34.44 41.75 -35.19
C SER A 684 -33.32 41.33 -34.23
N ALA A 685 -33.20 42.05 -33.09
CA ALA A 685 -32.15 41.88 -32.11
C ALA A 685 -32.73 41.51 -30.73
N LYS A 686 -31.98 40.74 -29.94
CA LYS A 686 -32.32 40.45 -28.55
C LYS A 686 -32.18 41.70 -27.66
N PRO A 687 -32.93 41.81 -26.54
CA PRO A 687 -32.80 42.94 -25.61
C PRO A 687 -31.36 43.18 -25.12
N ASP A 688 -30.59 42.14 -24.86
CA ASP A 688 -29.19 42.25 -24.42
C ASP A 688 -28.28 42.79 -25.54
N THR A 689 -28.59 42.45 -26.80
CA THR A 689 -27.90 42.99 -27.99
C THR A 689 -28.16 44.49 -28.13
N LEU A 690 -29.41 44.92 -27.96
CA LEU A 690 -29.76 46.34 -27.95
C LEU A 690 -29.05 47.08 -26.81
N LYS A 691 -29.10 46.52 -25.59
CA LYS A 691 -28.42 47.09 -24.41
C LYS A 691 -26.92 47.24 -24.63
N PHE A 692 -26.30 46.27 -25.30
CA PHE A 692 -24.89 46.34 -25.68
C PHE A 692 -24.63 47.48 -26.68
N MET A 693 -25.38 47.57 -27.76
CA MET A 693 -25.21 48.63 -28.75
C MET A 693 -25.39 50.01 -28.14
N LEU A 694 -26.38 50.19 -27.28
CA LEU A 694 -26.59 51.45 -26.55
C LEU A 694 -25.41 51.82 -25.65
N LYS A 695 -24.84 50.84 -24.93
CA LYS A 695 -23.62 51.06 -24.12
C LYS A 695 -22.43 51.48 -25.00
N VAL A 696 -22.26 50.88 -26.18
CA VAL A 696 -21.22 51.27 -27.13
C VAL A 696 -21.44 52.72 -27.61
N PHE A 697 -22.68 53.10 -27.94
CA PHE A 697 -23.00 54.48 -28.35
C PHE A 697 -22.81 55.50 -27.23
N LEU A 698 -23.09 55.13 -25.98
CA LEU A 698 -22.82 55.96 -24.79
C LEU A 698 -21.31 56.14 -24.57
N ASP A 699 -20.53 55.09 -24.67
CA ASP A 699 -19.07 55.12 -24.51
C ASP A 699 -18.39 56.02 -25.59
N LEU A 700 -18.90 55.95 -26.82
CA LEU A 700 -18.44 56.78 -27.94
C LEU A 700 -19.01 58.20 -27.91
N LYS A 701 -19.89 58.52 -26.96
CA LYS A 701 -20.60 59.79 -26.86
C LYS A 701 -21.47 60.10 -28.10
N PHE A 702 -21.98 59.09 -28.79
CA PHE A 702 -22.96 59.24 -29.85
C PHE A 702 -24.35 59.52 -29.31
N VAL A 703 -24.60 59.09 -28.12
CA VAL A 703 -25.86 59.33 -27.38
C VAL A 703 -25.54 59.70 -25.93
N THR A 704 -26.48 60.34 -25.22
CA THR A 704 -26.49 60.54 -23.78
C THR A 704 -27.68 59.82 -23.16
N GLN A 705 -27.62 59.52 -21.89
CA GLN A 705 -28.69 58.88 -21.14
C GLN A 705 -29.01 59.69 -19.86
N GLU A 706 -30.23 60.18 -19.75
CA GLU A 706 -30.77 60.84 -18.53
C GLU A 706 -32.16 60.27 -18.24
N ASP A 707 -32.44 59.90 -17.00
CA ASP A 707 -33.75 59.39 -16.51
C ASP A 707 -34.38 58.30 -17.39
N GLY A 708 -33.55 57.38 -17.95
CA GLY A 708 -34.02 56.32 -18.84
C GLY A 708 -34.30 56.73 -20.28
N LEU A 709 -34.09 58.01 -20.63
CA LEU A 709 -34.17 58.54 -21.96
C LEU A 709 -32.79 58.55 -22.65
N ILE A 710 -32.73 58.03 -23.85
CA ILE A 710 -31.55 58.10 -24.73
C ILE A 710 -31.76 59.28 -25.67
N ARG A 711 -30.82 60.24 -25.67
CA ARG A 711 -30.81 61.42 -26.57
C ARG A 711 -29.60 61.34 -27.49
N ILE A 712 -29.81 61.77 -28.74
CA ILE A 712 -28.73 61.85 -29.73
C ILE A 712 -27.83 63.03 -29.43
N ASN A 713 -26.52 62.80 -29.52
CA ASN A 713 -25.55 63.91 -29.54
C ASN A 713 -25.57 64.57 -30.94
N GLN A 714 -25.86 65.90 -31.00
CA GLN A 714 -26.03 66.68 -32.25
C GLN A 714 -24.67 66.88 -32.94
N GLN A 715 -23.57 66.78 -32.26
CA GLN A 715 -22.22 66.96 -32.82
C GLN A 715 -21.28 65.86 -32.32
N PRO A 716 -21.50 64.60 -32.73
CA PRO A 716 -20.62 63.51 -32.27
C PRO A 716 -19.30 63.59 -33.05
N ASP A 717 -18.20 63.34 -32.33
CA ASP A 717 -16.94 63.10 -32.98
C ASP A 717 -17.02 61.85 -33.86
N LYS A 718 -16.36 61.89 -35.03
CA LYS A 718 -16.25 60.71 -35.87
C LYS A 718 -15.34 59.71 -35.28
N ARG A 719 -15.90 58.64 -34.65
CA ARG A 719 -15.18 57.54 -34.06
C ARG A 719 -15.67 56.22 -34.65
N SER A 720 -14.75 55.25 -34.77
CA SER A 720 -15.14 53.90 -35.18
C SER A 720 -15.76 53.13 -34.00
N ILE A 721 -16.71 52.22 -34.25
CA ILE A 721 -17.40 51.43 -33.24
C ILE A 721 -16.42 50.57 -32.45
N ASP A 722 -15.39 50.03 -33.11
CA ASP A 722 -14.34 49.22 -32.52
C ASP A 722 -13.39 50.00 -31.58
N SER A 723 -13.41 51.33 -31.62
CA SER A 723 -12.69 52.17 -30.66
C SER A 723 -13.36 52.25 -29.28
N SER A 724 -14.60 51.74 -29.14
CA SER A 724 -15.29 51.68 -27.85
C SER A 724 -14.68 50.65 -26.94
N LYS A 725 -14.39 51.06 -25.70
CA LYS A 725 -13.94 50.14 -24.64
C LYS A 725 -14.96 49.04 -24.38
N VAL A 726 -16.25 49.36 -24.44
CA VAL A 726 -17.34 48.38 -24.27
C VAL A 726 -17.33 47.33 -25.38
N TYR A 727 -17.06 47.75 -26.62
CA TYR A 727 -16.93 46.84 -27.76
C TYR A 727 -15.70 45.95 -27.60
N GLN A 728 -14.56 46.53 -27.31
CA GLN A 728 -13.30 45.80 -27.13
C GLN A 728 -13.38 44.78 -25.99
N LEU A 729 -13.98 45.13 -24.86
CA LEU A 729 -14.18 44.19 -23.73
C LEU A 729 -15.09 43.00 -24.11
N ARG A 730 -16.14 43.26 -24.94
CA ARG A 730 -16.99 42.17 -25.41
C ARG A 730 -16.23 41.25 -26.38
N GLN A 731 -15.43 41.84 -27.25
CA GLN A 731 -14.58 41.09 -28.18
C GLN A 731 -13.59 40.20 -27.41
N GLN A 732 -12.86 40.77 -26.45
CA GLN A 732 -11.90 40.03 -25.61
C GLN A 732 -12.60 38.87 -24.88
N ARG A 733 -13.75 39.11 -24.27
CA ARG A 733 -14.50 38.07 -23.59
C ARG A 733 -14.95 36.95 -24.55
N MET A 734 -15.38 37.28 -25.76
CA MET A 734 -15.73 36.29 -26.78
C MET A 734 -14.52 35.46 -27.20
N ASP A 735 -13.35 36.08 -27.33
CA ASP A 735 -12.11 35.39 -27.69
C ASP A 735 -11.68 34.45 -26.60
N VAL A 736 -11.79 34.87 -25.33
CA VAL A 736 -11.54 34.02 -24.13
C VAL A 736 -12.51 32.81 -24.10
N GLU A 737 -13.83 33.08 -24.27
CA GLU A 737 -14.82 32.01 -24.25
C GLU A 737 -14.62 31.04 -25.42
N LYS A 738 -14.26 31.54 -26.61
CA LYS A 738 -13.95 30.71 -27.77
C LYS A 738 -12.79 29.77 -27.49
N GLN A 739 -11.69 30.33 -26.99
CA GLN A 739 -10.45 29.55 -26.75
C GLN A 739 -10.55 28.57 -25.57
N LEU A 740 -11.17 28.99 -24.46
CA LEU A 740 -11.16 28.18 -23.24
C LEU A 740 -12.39 27.29 -23.02
N LEU A 741 -13.56 27.65 -23.60
CA LEU A 741 -14.78 26.87 -23.43
C LEU A 741 -15.14 25.99 -24.61
N TYR A 742 -14.83 26.46 -25.84
CA TYR A 742 -15.37 25.87 -27.07
C TYR A 742 -14.31 25.25 -27.99
N GLN A 743 -13.03 25.46 -27.75
CA GLN A 743 -11.96 24.74 -28.42
C GLN A 743 -11.77 23.34 -27.85
N ASP A 744 -11.20 22.44 -28.65
CA ASP A 744 -10.78 21.12 -28.19
C ASP A 744 -9.72 21.23 -27.10
N PHE A 745 -9.78 20.32 -26.15
CA PHE A 745 -8.89 20.38 -25.01
C PHE A 745 -7.40 20.30 -25.40
N SER A 746 -7.07 19.55 -26.42
CA SER A 746 -5.70 19.46 -26.97
C SER A 746 -5.16 20.83 -27.44
N GLU A 747 -6.00 21.69 -28.04
CA GLU A 747 -5.61 23.04 -28.46
C GLU A 747 -5.35 23.94 -27.25
N ILE A 748 -6.21 23.87 -26.23
CA ILE A 748 -6.05 24.61 -24.97
C ILE A 748 -4.77 24.19 -24.28
N LYS A 749 -4.51 22.89 -24.19
CA LYS A 749 -3.32 22.31 -23.59
C LYS A 749 -2.04 22.79 -24.29
N ASN A 750 -2.02 22.76 -25.61
CA ASN A 750 -0.89 23.24 -26.41
C ASN A 750 -0.67 24.74 -26.24
N TRP A 751 -1.72 25.52 -26.17
CA TRP A 751 -1.61 26.96 -25.92
C TRP A 751 -1.03 27.22 -24.53
N ILE A 752 -1.53 26.55 -23.48
CA ILE A 752 -1.01 26.71 -22.12
C ILE A 752 0.47 26.29 -22.05
N LYS A 753 0.85 25.16 -22.64
CA LYS A 753 2.25 24.72 -22.72
C LYS A 753 3.14 25.77 -23.37
N SER A 754 2.66 26.44 -24.42
CA SER A 754 3.41 27.53 -25.09
C SER A 754 3.57 28.78 -24.23
N GLN A 755 2.76 28.97 -23.20
CA GLN A 755 2.90 30.10 -22.27
C GLN A 755 3.85 29.78 -21.09
N LEU A 756 4.11 28.51 -20.82
CA LEU A 756 4.98 28.02 -19.74
C LEU A 756 6.43 27.76 -20.19
N SER A 757 6.64 27.64 -21.51
CA SER A 757 7.94 27.54 -22.15
C SER A 757 8.58 28.94 -22.30
#